data_aab257bac9aa8b47f42d96df32e21d24
#
_entry.id   aab257bac9aa8b47f42d96df32e21d24
#
_cell.length_a   1.000
_cell.length_b   1.000
_cell.length_c   1.000
_cell.angle_alpha   90.00
_cell.angle_beta   90.00
_cell.angle_gamma   90.00
#
_symmetry.space_group_name_H-M   'P 1'
#
loop_
_entity.id
_entity.type
_entity.pdbx_description
1 polymer ?
#
loop_
_entity_poly.entity_id
_entity_poly.type
_entity_poly.pdbx_seq_one_letter_code
_entity_poly.pdbx_strand_id
1 'polypeptide(L)'
;MTAIIILNWNNADDTLSCLDSLVNAKGDFRVYLVDNGSADNSLLQLEHWISNHQEIDVVLIPLDKNYGFASGNNKGIAIASKDNPDSYLLLNNDTEVTPDFLTNLKAFQAKNPKYKVLTPLIYFHGCKSKIWNAGGRLKFGKRKYYYSNQSASAIKEQEYIPITFVTGCALFFKPEILDENKQIFTEKFFFGEEDVEFSMRMKKMHTSMACVLDSVIYHKVSSSISSLSLPGKLYIYYLNRFVNIKIHYGLFFFYIWRLLSLCAVVKGILKNGCPRVYVKGYVKQLYKESLKKDRVSSDDFVSALERGWSGKPRGAKRIMILSDSSSDHTKRWVKATAERGHIVALFSLNDSDLEYYQKIEGVKIYAHSIFGNLKDQKTNGTIEKLNYLKPLLNLKRSIKEFKPDVVHAHYATSYGLLGVLSGFHPLIISLWGSDAYLFPKVSFLHRKLLEFNFSKADRILSTSHCMAREVSQYTNKNIIVTPFGVDTEKFSPYDGEKQGGELIIGTVKSLSAIYGLDTLIDAFDIVLRENPELKVKLVIAGDGMERKNLEAQVERLGLTDKVTFLGKIPNSEVAELLSRMDVYVALSRSNSESFGVAAVEAMSCGVPVVVSDADGFMEVVPNEKAGFIVPRNDARAAATKITYLLNNREVATQMGNNGRVHVLNNYMWEISVDTMMDVYKMTI
;
A
#
# COMPACT_ATOMS: atom_id res chain seq x y z
N MET A 1 2.76 -31.97 -24.78
CA MET A 1 2.25 -31.03 -23.75
C MET A 1 3.33 -30.05 -23.34
N THR A 2 3.01 -28.75 -23.22
CA THR A 2 3.92 -27.73 -22.67
C THR A 2 3.60 -27.50 -21.19
N ALA A 3 4.60 -27.50 -20.33
CA ALA A 3 4.44 -27.08 -18.93
C ALA A 3 4.60 -25.57 -18.81
N ILE A 4 3.54 -24.86 -18.44
CA ILE A 4 3.55 -23.42 -18.17
C ILE A 4 3.74 -23.21 -16.66
N ILE A 5 4.83 -22.57 -16.26
CA ILE A 5 5.13 -22.28 -14.86
C ILE A 5 4.81 -20.82 -14.59
N ILE A 6 3.93 -20.56 -13.64
CA ILE A 6 3.54 -19.22 -13.20
C ILE A 6 3.87 -19.10 -11.72
N LEU A 7 4.56 -18.00 -11.35
CA LEU A 7 4.95 -17.73 -9.96
C LEU A 7 4.11 -16.58 -9.42
N ASN A 8 3.31 -16.85 -8.39
CA ASN A 8 2.57 -15.86 -7.61
C ASN A 8 3.29 -15.53 -6.30
N TRP A 9 3.23 -14.30 -5.87
CA TRP A 9 3.58 -13.85 -4.52
C TRP A 9 2.86 -12.55 -4.18
N ASN A 10 1.92 -12.60 -3.22
CA ASN A 10 1.12 -11.47 -2.73
C ASN A 10 0.48 -10.62 -3.85
N ASN A 11 0.02 -11.25 -4.93
CA ASN A 11 -0.56 -10.55 -6.08
C ASN A 11 -1.48 -11.48 -6.89
N ALA A 12 -2.58 -11.90 -6.28
CA ALA A 12 -3.55 -12.78 -6.94
C ALA A 12 -4.24 -12.11 -8.13
N ASP A 13 -4.55 -10.82 -8.06
CA ASP A 13 -5.31 -10.12 -9.11
C ASP A 13 -4.60 -10.17 -10.47
N ASP A 14 -3.30 -9.95 -10.51
CA ASP A 14 -2.52 -10.08 -11.75
C ASP A 14 -2.45 -11.54 -12.20
N THR A 15 -2.30 -12.47 -11.25
CA THR A 15 -2.25 -13.90 -11.53
C THR A 15 -3.57 -14.40 -12.11
N LEU A 16 -4.71 -13.96 -11.56
CA LEU A 16 -6.04 -14.30 -12.08
C LEU A 16 -6.25 -13.75 -13.50
N SER A 17 -5.87 -12.51 -13.75
CA SER A 17 -5.91 -11.94 -15.12
C SER A 17 -5.05 -12.73 -16.11
N CYS A 18 -3.89 -13.22 -15.67
CA CYS A 18 -3.02 -14.08 -16.50
C CYS A 18 -3.70 -15.40 -16.81
N LEU A 19 -4.28 -16.08 -15.80
CA LEU A 19 -5.02 -17.34 -15.95
C LEU A 19 -6.24 -17.17 -16.87
N ASP A 20 -7.02 -16.08 -16.71
CA ASP A 20 -8.18 -15.77 -17.57
C ASP A 20 -7.76 -15.65 -19.06
N SER A 21 -6.58 -15.07 -19.30
CA SER A 21 -6.05 -15.00 -20.67
C SER A 21 -5.65 -16.37 -21.23
N LEU A 22 -5.21 -17.29 -20.36
CA LEU A 22 -4.82 -18.64 -20.73
C LEU A 22 -6.03 -19.55 -21.03
N VAL A 23 -7.21 -19.30 -20.46
CA VAL A 23 -8.46 -20.03 -20.80
C VAL A 23 -8.73 -20.01 -22.30
N ASN A 24 -8.42 -18.91 -22.97
CA ASN A 24 -8.61 -18.74 -24.42
C ASN A 24 -7.38 -19.13 -25.26
N ALA A 25 -6.29 -19.58 -24.63
CA ALA A 25 -5.07 -19.92 -25.34
C ALA A 25 -5.18 -21.29 -26.03
N LYS A 26 -4.66 -21.35 -27.27
CA LYS A 26 -4.65 -22.57 -28.08
C LYS A 26 -3.35 -23.36 -27.84
N GLY A 27 -3.48 -24.66 -27.85
CA GLY A 27 -2.35 -25.59 -27.73
C GLY A 27 -2.52 -26.58 -26.61
N ASP A 28 -1.66 -27.60 -26.59
CA ASP A 28 -1.64 -28.61 -25.54
C ASP A 28 -0.66 -28.17 -24.44
N PHE A 29 -1.20 -27.76 -23.26
CA PHE A 29 -0.45 -27.30 -22.13
C PHE A 29 -1.11 -27.64 -20.78
N ARG A 30 -0.30 -27.65 -19.72
CA ARG A 30 -0.73 -27.69 -18.31
C ARG A 30 -0.06 -26.57 -17.56
N VAL A 31 -0.81 -25.89 -16.67
CA VAL A 31 -0.31 -24.80 -15.85
C VAL A 31 0.15 -25.36 -14.49
N TYR A 32 1.36 -24.98 -14.08
CA TYR A 32 1.90 -25.22 -12.74
C TYR A 32 2.00 -23.88 -12.05
N LEU A 33 1.00 -23.59 -11.25
CA LEU A 33 0.86 -22.34 -10.53
C LEU A 33 1.53 -22.43 -9.16
N VAL A 34 2.67 -21.78 -9.01
CA VAL A 34 3.43 -21.78 -7.76
C VAL A 34 3.03 -20.57 -6.93
N ASP A 35 2.40 -20.79 -5.79
CA ASP A 35 2.29 -19.73 -4.78
C ASP A 35 3.56 -19.74 -3.91
N ASN A 36 4.35 -18.70 -4.03
CA ASN A 36 5.69 -18.59 -3.42
C ASN A 36 5.62 -18.10 -1.96
N GLY A 37 4.74 -18.72 -1.16
CA GLY A 37 4.55 -18.38 0.24
C GLY A 37 3.93 -17.00 0.42
N SER A 38 2.79 -16.74 -0.21
CA SER A 38 2.04 -15.52 -0.04
C SER A 38 1.52 -15.40 1.39
N ALA A 39 1.61 -14.19 1.95
CA ALA A 39 1.13 -13.87 3.29
C ALA A 39 -0.26 -13.19 3.27
N ASP A 40 -0.79 -12.92 2.09
CA ASP A 40 -2.12 -12.37 1.86
C ASP A 40 -3.13 -13.47 1.47
N ASN A 41 -4.31 -13.07 1.02
CA ASN A 41 -5.36 -14.00 0.60
C ASN A 41 -5.14 -14.61 -0.80
N SER A 42 -3.95 -14.46 -1.40
CA SER A 42 -3.68 -14.95 -2.75
C SER A 42 -3.98 -16.43 -2.91
N LEU A 43 -3.53 -17.28 -1.98
CA LEU A 43 -3.71 -18.72 -2.07
C LEU A 43 -5.20 -19.10 -2.16
N LEU A 44 -6.04 -18.53 -1.28
CA LEU A 44 -7.49 -18.80 -1.28
C LEU A 44 -8.18 -18.33 -2.56
N GLN A 45 -7.75 -17.18 -3.09
CA GLN A 45 -8.32 -16.66 -4.35
C GLN A 45 -7.95 -17.55 -5.54
N LEU A 46 -6.72 -18.05 -5.57
CA LEU A 46 -6.26 -18.98 -6.60
C LEU A 46 -6.97 -20.34 -6.52
N GLU A 47 -7.14 -20.89 -5.32
CA GLU A 47 -7.92 -22.13 -5.10
C GLU A 47 -9.38 -21.95 -5.56
N HIS A 48 -10.00 -20.83 -5.22
CA HIS A 48 -11.36 -20.52 -5.63
C HIS A 48 -11.48 -20.39 -7.15
N TRP A 49 -10.54 -19.71 -7.81
CA TRP A 49 -10.53 -19.59 -9.26
C TRP A 49 -10.41 -20.96 -9.93
N ILE A 50 -9.46 -21.79 -9.49
CA ILE A 50 -9.23 -23.15 -10.03
C ILE A 50 -10.48 -24.01 -9.89
N SER A 51 -11.19 -23.92 -8.76
CA SER A 51 -12.42 -24.68 -8.54
C SER A 51 -13.56 -24.32 -9.51
N ASN A 52 -13.58 -23.09 -10.00
CA ASN A 52 -14.60 -22.56 -10.91
C ASN A 52 -14.24 -22.64 -12.40
N HIS A 53 -12.98 -22.95 -12.73
CA HIS A 53 -12.47 -22.99 -14.11
C HIS A 53 -11.85 -24.35 -14.39
N GLN A 54 -12.60 -25.20 -15.08
CA GLN A 54 -12.17 -26.56 -15.47
C GLN A 54 -11.73 -26.63 -16.94
N GLU A 55 -11.70 -25.47 -17.63
CA GLU A 55 -11.37 -25.35 -19.04
C GLU A 55 -9.88 -25.55 -19.30
N ILE A 56 -9.03 -25.27 -18.28
CA ILE A 56 -7.60 -25.52 -18.34
C ILE A 56 -7.14 -26.33 -17.13
N ASP A 57 -6.12 -27.14 -17.34
CA ASP A 57 -5.55 -28.01 -16.31
C ASP A 57 -4.50 -27.23 -15.52
N VAL A 58 -4.81 -26.96 -14.23
CA VAL A 58 -3.95 -26.15 -13.32
C VAL A 58 -3.57 -26.97 -12.10
N VAL A 59 -2.27 -27.13 -11.87
CA VAL A 59 -1.68 -27.73 -10.66
C VAL A 59 -1.20 -26.61 -9.74
N LEU A 60 -1.88 -26.40 -8.62
CA LEU A 60 -1.48 -25.43 -7.60
C LEU A 60 -0.38 -26.00 -6.70
N ILE A 61 0.68 -25.22 -6.49
CA ILE A 61 1.87 -25.59 -5.72
C ILE A 61 2.09 -24.53 -4.64
N PRO A 62 1.52 -24.70 -3.44
CA PRO A 62 1.77 -23.78 -2.34
C PRO A 62 3.13 -24.06 -1.70
N LEU A 63 3.95 -23.01 -1.55
CA LEU A 63 5.24 -23.07 -0.86
C LEU A 63 5.10 -22.46 0.56
N ASP A 64 5.91 -22.95 1.49
CA ASP A 64 5.89 -22.52 2.89
C ASP A 64 6.44 -21.10 3.13
N LYS A 65 7.18 -20.54 2.18
CA LYS A 65 7.77 -19.19 2.25
C LYS A 65 8.21 -18.69 0.88
N ASN A 66 8.57 -17.42 0.80
CA ASN A 66 9.15 -16.83 -0.40
C ASN A 66 10.60 -17.29 -0.61
N TYR A 67 10.82 -18.12 -1.63
CA TYR A 67 12.14 -18.62 -2.04
C TYR A 67 12.84 -17.71 -3.07
N GLY A 68 12.20 -16.62 -3.49
CA GLY A 68 12.66 -15.76 -4.57
C GLY A 68 12.27 -16.27 -5.95
N PHE A 69 12.57 -15.47 -6.98
CA PHE A 69 12.14 -15.75 -8.35
C PHE A 69 12.77 -17.02 -8.94
N ALA A 70 14.09 -17.16 -8.84
CA ALA A 70 14.81 -18.29 -9.42
C ALA A 70 14.39 -19.63 -8.79
N SER A 71 14.42 -19.72 -7.46
CA SER A 71 14.11 -20.96 -6.75
C SER A 71 12.61 -21.32 -6.82
N GLY A 72 11.71 -20.31 -6.77
CA GLY A 72 10.28 -20.56 -6.97
C GLY A 72 9.97 -21.21 -8.32
N ASN A 73 10.52 -20.66 -9.42
CA ASN A 73 10.38 -21.25 -10.75
C ASN A 73 11.00 -22.65 -10.85
N ASN A 74 12.19 -22.86 -10.30
CA ASN A 74 12.84 -24.16 -10.28
C ASN A 74 12.01 -25.23 -9.55
N LYS A 75 11.35 -24.87 -8.44
CA LYS A 75 10.43 -25.75 -7.71
C LYS A 75 9.21 -26.13 -8.56
N GLY A 76 8.63 -25.18 -9.29
CA GLY A 76 7.57 -25.44 -10.27
C GLY A 76 8.03 -26.42 -11.38
N ILE A 77 9.19 -26.17 -11.96
CA ILE A 77 9.79 -27.06 -12.97
C ILE A 77 10.03 -28.48 -12.43
N ALA A 78 10.54 -28.61 -11.21
CA ALA A 78 10.80 -29.90 -10.60
C ALA A 78 9.54 -30.76 -10.45
N ILE A 79 8.39 -30.14 -10.17
CA ILE A 79 7.09 -30.81 -10.12
C ILE A 79 6.61 -31.13 -11.54
N ALA A 80 6.63 -30.14 -12.45
CA ALA A 80 6.23 -30.31 -13.83
C ALA A 80 7.04 -31.38 -14.58
N SER A 81 8.32 -31.55 -14.23
CA SER A 81 9.19 -32.57 -14.84
C SER A 81 8.72 -34.01 -14.62
N LYS A 82 7.85 -34.27 -13.63
CA LYS A 82 7.28 -35.58 -13.39
C LYS A 82 6.31 -36.02 -14.49
N ASP A 83 5.70 -35.07 -15.18
CA ASP A 83 4.78 -35.29 -16.29
C ASP A 83 5.47 -35.37 -17.66
N ASN A 84 6.82 -35.29 -17.69
CA ASN A 84 7.64 -35.39 -18.90
C ASN A 84 7.19 -34.45 -20.05
N PRO A 85 7.09 -33.13 -19.83
CA PRO A 85 6.65 -32.20 -20.85
C PRO A 85 7.67 -32.15 -22.01
N ASP A 86 7.18 -31.89 -23.23
CA ASP A 86 8.01 -31.70 -24.42
C ASP A 86 8.69 -30.32 -24.46
N SER A 87 8.19 -29.40 -23.67
CA SER A 87 8.67 -28.01 -23.56
C SER A 87 8.19 -27.37 -22.29
N TYR A 88 8.89 -26.33 -21.85
CA TYR A 88 8.53 -25.49 -20.70
C TYR A 88 8.32 -24.05 -21.14
N LEU A 89 7.42 -23.34 -20.47
CA LEU A 89 7.27 -21.90 -20.56
C LEU A 89 7.23 -21.31 -19.15
N LEU A 90 8.24 -20.52 -18.77
CA LEU A 90 8.08 -19.62 -17.63
C LEU A 90 7.29 -18.41 -18.09
N LEU A 91 6.26 -18.04 -17.36
CA LEU A 91 5.38 -16.91 -17.66
C LEU A 91 5.14 -16.11 -16.40
N ASN A 92 5.46 -14.82 -16.42
CA ASN A 92 5.18 -13.95 -15.29
C ASN A 92 3.66 -13.83 -15.07
N ASN A 93 3.26 -13.76 -13.80
CA ASN A 93 1.86 -13.64 -13.41
C ASN A 93 1.21 -12.30 -13.80
N ASP A 94 1.99 -11.27 -14.13
CA ASP A 94 1.53 -9.95 -14.59
C ASP A 94 1.52 -9.82 -16.12
N THR A 95 1.27 -10.94 -16.81
CA THR A 95 1.16 -11.00 -18.27
C THR A 95 -0.24 -11.43 -18.73
N GLU A 96 -0.64 -10.97 -19.91
CA GLU A 96 -1.81 -11.46 -20.64
C GLU A 96 -1.36 -12.00 -21.99
N VAL A 97 -1.86 -13.15 -22.40
CA VAL A 97 -1.46 -13.82 -23.62
C VAL A 97 -2.49 -13.68 -24.74
N THR A 98 -2.03 -13.71 -26.01
CA THR A 98 -2.94 -13.85 -27.14
C THR A 98 -3.29 -15.34 -27.38
N PRO A 99 -4.46 -15.65 -28.00
CA PRO A 99 -4.89 -17.04 -28.18
C PRO A 99 -3.87 -17.93 -28.88
N ASP A 100 -3.15 -17.43 -29.86
CA ASP A 100 -2.24 -18.22 -30.70
C ASP A 100 -0.77 -18.14 -30.23
N PHE A 101 -0.46 -17.50 -29.10
CA PHE A 101 0.93 -17.26 -28.69
C PHE A 101 1.76 -18.54 -28.54
N LEU A 102 1.19 -19.58 -27.91
CA LEU A 102 1.89 -20.84 -27.66
C LEU A 102 2.03 -21.68 -28.92
N THR A 103 0.96 -21.75 -29.74
CA THR A 103 0.98 -22.48 -31.03
C THR A 103 2.01 -21.87 -31.98
N ASN A 104 2.16 -20.54 -31.99
CA ASN A 104 3.17 -19.84 -32.80
C ASN A 104 4.59 -20.15 -32.31
N LEU A 105 4.86 -20.20 -30.99
CA LEU A 105 6.14 -20.63 -30.46
C LEU A 105 6.49 -22.07 -30.85
N LYS A 106 5.55 -22.99 -30.70
CA LYS A 106 5.73 -24.42 -31.06
C LYS A 106 5.92 -24.61 -32.56
N ALA A 107 5.15 -23.93 -33.39
CA ALA A 107 5.27 -23.98 -34.84
C ALA A 107 6.63 -23.46 -35.31
N PHE A 108 7.09 -22.33 -34.75
CA PHE A 108 8.42 -21.80 -35.05
C PHE A 108 9.52 -22.77 -34.65
N GLN A 109 9.43 -23.36 -33.44
CA GLN A 109 10.42 -24.31 -32.95
C GLN A 109 10.50 -25.56 -33.81
N ALA A 110 9.35 -26.09 -34.27
CA ALA A 110 9.30 -27.25 -35.15
C ALA A 110 10.01 -26.98 -36.49
N LYS A 111 9.82 -25.80 -37.07
CA LYS A 111 10.51 -25.38 -38.32
C LYS A 111 11.99 -25.07 -38.08
N ASN A 112 12.37 -24.63 -36.88
CA ASN A 112 13.70 -24.12 -36.56
C ASN A 112 14.31 -24.84 -35.33
N PRO A 113 14.58 -26.15 -35.34
CA PRO A 113 14.96 -26.94 -34.17
C PRO A 113 16.29 -26.53 -33.52
N LYS A 114 17.12 -25.75 -34.21
CA LYS A 114 18.34 -25.19 -33.65
C LYS A 114 18.09 -24.14 -32.52
N TYR A 115 16.92 -23.49 -32.54
CA TYR A 115 16.53 -22.51 -31.51
C TYR A 115 15.83 -23.23 -30.36
N LYS A 116 16.59 -23.55 -29.32
CA LYS A 116 16.10 -24.29 -28.14
C LYS A 116 15.48 -23.41 -27.06
N VAL A 117 15.69 -22.10 -27.17
CA VAL A 117 15.19 -21.07 -26.26
C VAL A 117 14.51 -19.98 -27.07
N LEU A 118 13.24 -19.71 -26.75
CA LEU A 118 12.43 -18.72 -27.43
C LEU A 118 11.79 -17.74 -26.44
N THR A 119 11.45 -16.56 -26.92
CA THR A 119 10.59 -15.61 -26.20
C THR A 119 9.55 -15.05 -27.20
N PRO A 120 8.32 -14.76 -26.76
CA PRO A 120 7.37 -14.03 -27.59
C PRO A 120 7.77 -12.56 -27.72
N LEU A 121 7.14 -11.85 -28.64
CA LEU A 121 7.14 -10.39 -28.70
C LEU A 121 6.26 -9.85 -27.57
N ILE A 122 6.81 -8.99 -26.72
CA ILE A 122 6.14 -8.51 -25.52
C ILE A 122 5.81 -7.03 -25.66
N TYR A 123 4.53 -6.68 -25.56
CA TYR A 123 4.05 -5.31 -25.54
C TYR A 123 3.77 -4.81 -24.12
N PHE A 124 3.70 -3.48 -23.95
CA PHE A 124 3.14 -2.91 -22.73
C PHE A 124 1.63 -3.16 -22.68
N HIS A 125 1.11 -3.66 -21.56
CA HIS A 125 -0.33 -3.84 -21.39
C HIS A 125 -1.10 -2.50 -21.48
N GLY A 126 -0.63 -1.47 -20.78
CA GLY A 126 -1.25 -0.13 -20.80
C GLY A 126 -1.09 0.63 -22.12
N CYS A 127 -0.28 0.15 -23.08
CA CYS A 127 -0.10 0.74 -24.39
C CYS A 127 0.22 -0.36 -25.41
N LYS A 128 -0.81 -1.09 -25.85
CA LYS A 128 -0.70 -2.26 -26.75
C LYS A 128 -0.05 -1.98 -28.12
N SER A 129 0.24 -0.73 -28.45
CA SER A 129 0.97 -0.33 -29.66
C SER A 129 2.49 -0.19 -29.45
N LYS A 130 2.97 -0.24 -28.19
CA LYS A 130 4.39 -0.08 -27.87
C LYS A 130 5.01 -1.39 -27.39
N ILE A 131 6.13 -1.74 -27.98
CA ILE A 131 6.92 -2.92 -27.61
C ILE A 131 7.60 -2.66 -26.25
N TRP A 132 7.39 -3.57 -25.30
CA TRP A 132 8.17 -3.60 -24.06
C TRP A 132 9.51 -4.32 -24.31
N ASN A 133 9.48 -5.49 -24.96
CA ASN A 133 10.67 -6.28 -25.20
C ASN A 133 10.49 -7.20 -26.43
N ALA A 134 11.50 -7.20 -27.32
CA ALA A 134 11.62 -8.13 -28.46
C ALA A 134 12.91 -8.97 -28.32
N GLY A 135 13.21 -9.42 -27.10
CA GLY A 135 14.51 -9.99 -26.78
C GLY A 135 15.60 -8.94 -26.66
N GLY A 136 16.86 -9.35 -26.78
CA GLY A 136 17.93 -8.40 -26.65
C GLY A 136 19.33 -8.96 -27.01
N ARG A 137 20.32 -8.09 -26.79
CA ARG A 137 21.73 -8.44 -26.97
C ARG A 137 22.48 -8.30 -25.64
N LEU A 138 23.25 -9.33 -25.31
CA LEU A 138 24.18 -9.32 -24.20
C LEU A 138 25.60 -9.08 -24.70
N LYS A 139 26.22 -7.94 -24.30
CA LYS A 139 27.62 -7.62 -24.64
C LYS A 139 28.34 -7.19 -23.37
N PHE A 140 29.44 -7.90 -23.02
CA PHE A 140 30.22 -7.65 -21.81
C PHE A 140 29.36 -7.53 -20.53
N GLY A 141 28.41 -8.45 -20.36
CA GLY A 141 27.50 -8.44 -19.22
C GLY A 141 26.44 -7.33 -19.21
N LYS A 142 26.43 -6.42 -20.19
CA LYS A 142 25.39 -5.41 -20.35
C LYS A 142 24.29 -5.92 -21.29
N ARG A 143 23.02 -5.79 -20.83
CA ARG A 143 21.85 -6.08 -21.66
C ARG A 143 21.38 -4.84 -22.42
N LYS A 144 21.00 -5.01 -23.65
CA LYS A 144 20.33 -4.01 -24.49
C LYS A 144 19.09 -4.66 -25.09
N TYR A 145 17.93 -4.16 -24.71
CA TYR A 145 16.65 -4.60 -25.26
C TYR A 145 16.49 -4.13 -26.70
N TYR A 146 15.90 -4.97 -27.54
CA TYR A 146 15.53 -4.61 -28.89
C TYR A 146 14.14 -3.96 -28.90
N TYR A 147 14.01 -2.90 -29.66
CA TYR A 147 12.76 -2.16 -29.94
C TYR A 147 11.97 -1.66 -28.72
N SER A 148 12.55 -1.64 -27.53
CA SER A 148 11.86 -1.16 -26.33
C SER A 148 11.35 0.28 -26.49
N ASN A 149 10.09 0.52 -26.11
CA ASN A 149 9.34 1.77 -26.29
C ASN A 149 9.08 2.20 -27.75
N GLN A 150 9.33 1.35 -28.74
CA GLN A 150 9.04 1.60 -30.14
C GLN A 150 7.73 0.95 -30.56
N SER A 151 7.16 1.43 -31.68
CA SER A 151 6.00 0.79 -32.33
C SER A 151 6.43 -0.50 -33.05
N ALA A 152 5.48 -1.43 -33.26
CA ALA A 152 5.69 -2.62 -34.08
C ALA A 152 6.21 -2.31 -35.48
N SER A 153 5.79 -1.17 -36.08
CA SER A 153 6.27 -0.70 -37.37
C SER A 153 7.77 -0.43 -37.46
N ALA A 154 8.46 -0.36 -36.30
CA ALA A 154 9.92 -0.23 -36.27
C ALA A 154 10.65 -1.55 -36.58
N ILE A 155 9.97 -2.68 -36.48
CA ILE A 155 10.50 -3.99 -36.81
C ILE A 155 10.36 -4.19 -38.34
N LYS A 156 11.49 -4.50 -38.97
CA LYS A 156 11.46 -4.88 -40.38
C LYS A 156 10.68 -6.18 -40.54
N GLU A 157 10.08 -6.38 -41.71
CA GLU A 157 9.33 -7.60 -42.04
C GLU A 157 10.24 -8.85 -41.93
N GLN A 158 9.98 -9.65 -40.89
CA GLN A 158 10.72 -10.87 -40.58
C GLN A 158 9.91 -11.74 -39.60
N GLU A 159 10.13 -13.04 -39.61
CA GLU A 159 9.40 -13.99 -38.76
C GLU A 159 9.95 -13.99 -37.32
N TYR A 160 11.24 -13.71 -37.13
CA TYR A 160 11.88 -13.76 -35.82
C TYR A 160 13.12 -12.85 -35.75
N ILE A 161 13.59 -12.59 -34.52
CA ILE A 161 14.83 -11.86 -34.23
C ILE A 161 15.78 -12.80 -33.49
N PRO A 162 17.00 -13.08 -34.03
CA PRO A 162 18.04 -13.76 -33.24
C PRO A 162 18.48 -12.91 -32.06
N ILE A 163 18.54 -13.51 -30.87
CA ILE A 163 18.85 -12.80 -29.62
C ILE A 163 20.00 -13.49 -28.88
N THR A 164 20.65 -12.75 -27.99
CA THR A 164 21.64 -13.29 -27.03
C THR A 164 21.29 -12.94 -25.58
N PHE A 165 20.12 -12.33 -25.38
CA PHE A 165 19.53 -12.06 -24.08
C PHE A 165 18.02 -12.28 -24.17
N VAL A 166 17.50 -13.01 -23.18
CA VAL A 166 16.07 -13.26 -23.00
C VAL A 166 15.68 -12.79 -21.59
N THR A 167 14.49 -12.24 -21.44
CA THR A 167 13.93 -11.86 -20.13
C THR A 167 13.23 -13.03 -19.45
N GLY A 168 13.25 -13.07 -18.13
CA GLY A 168 12.49 -14.05 -17.35
C GLY A 168 10.97 -13.90 -17.44
N CYS A 169 10.46 -12.81 -18.03
CA CYS A 169 9.02 -12.53 -18.15
C CYS A 169 8.26 -13.62 -18.94
N ALA A 170 8.85 -14.08 -20.08
CA ALA A 170 8.30 -15.19 -20.88
C ALA A 170 9.46 -15.94 -21.55
N LEU A 171 9.76 -17.10 -21.01
CA LEU A 171 10.89 -17.92 -21.41
C LEU A 171 10.42 -19.32 -21.80
N PHE A 172 10.35 -19.61 -23.12
CA PHE A 172 10.03 -20.92 -23.65
C PHE A 172 11.31 -21.70 -23.96
N PHE A 173 11.39 -22.96 -23.54
CA PHE A 173 12.59 -23.78 -23.76
C PHE A 173 12.33 -25.28 -23.78
N LYS A 174 13.25 -26.04 -24.37
CA LYS A 174 13.26 -27.50 -24.39
C LYS A 174 13.84 -28.08 -23.10
N PRO A 175 13.40 -29.31 -22.69
CA PRO A 175 13.90 -29.97 -21.46
C PRO A 175 15.43 -30.09 -21.39
N GLU A 176 16.12 -30.24 -22.52
CA GLU A 176 17.58 -30.33 -22.61
C GLU A 176 18.36 -29.07 -22.23
N ILE A 177 17.64 -27.96 -22.00
CA ILE A 177 18.23 -26.70 -21.51
C ILE A 177 18.38 -26.71 -19.98
N LEU A 178 17.64 -27.58 -19.28
CA LEU A 178 17.79 -27.76 -17.85
C LEU A 178 19.18 -28.31 -17.52
N ASP A 179 19.70 -27.91 -16.38
CA ASP A 179 20.96 -28.47 -15.88
C ASP A 179 20.78 -29.91 -15.31
N GLU A 180 21.86 -30.49 -14.80
CA GLU A 180 21.85 -31.82 -14.17
C GLU A 180 20.89 -31.96 -12.99
N ASN A 181 20.57 -30.85 -12.30
CA ASN A 181 19.63 -30.76 -11.19
C ASN A 181 18.20 -30.41 -11.66
N LYS A 182 17.94 -30.42 -12.97
CA LYS A 182 16.68 -30.01 -13.60
C LYS A 182 16.28 -28.57 -13.26
N GLN A 183 17.28 -27.66 -13.15
CA GLN A 183 17.10 -26.24 -12.88
C GLN A 183 17.33 -25.41 -14.13
N ILE A 184 16.51 -24.38 -14.31
CA ILE A 184 16.68 -23.39 -15.40
C ILE A 184 17.51 -22.20 -14.92
N PHE A 185 17.29 -21.74 -13.68
CA PHE A 185 18.00 -20.63 -13.09
C PHE A 185 18.95 -21.07 -11.97
N THR A 186 20.08 -20.41 -11.85
CA THR A 186 20.91 -20.55 -10.66
C THR A 186 20.25 -19.92 -9.45
N GLU A 187 20.24 -20.62 -8.31
CA GLU A 187 19.67 -20.14 -7.05
C GLU A 187 20.65 -19.22 -6.27
N LYS A 188 21.63 -18.66 -6.96
CA LYS A 188 22.58 -17.71 -6.36
C LYS A 188 21.99 -16.31 -6.16
N PHE A 189 20.86 -16.03 -6.79
CA PHE A 189 20.16 -14.76 -6.71
C PHE A 189 18.76 -14.96 -6.13
N PHE A 190 18.44 -14.25 -5.05
CA PHE A 190 17.08 -14.23 -4.53
C PHE A 190 16.15 -13.52 -5.52
N PHE A 191 16.60 -12.38 -6.07
CA PHE A 191 15.85 -11.60 -7.04
C PHE A 191 16.79 -10.74 -7.93
N GLY A 192 16.59 -10.82 -9.25
CA GLY A 192 17.26 -10.01 -10.26
C GLY A 192 18.61 -10.57 -10.74
N GLU A 193 18.90 -10.41 -12.03
CA GLU A 193 20.07 -10.91 -12.76
C GLU A 193 20.09 -12.42 -13.07
N GLU A 194 19.07 -13.20 -12.67
CA GLU A 194 18.93 -14.61 -13.05
C GLU A 194 18.77 -14.78 -14.56
N ASP A 195 18.02 -13.89 -15.23
CA ASP A 195 17.86 -13.86 -16.68
C ASP A 195 19.17 -13.51 -17.42
N VAL A 196 19.98 -12.65 -16.82
CA VAL A 196 21.31 -12.30 -17.34
C VAL A 196 22.26 -13.47 -17.17
N GLU A 197 22.26 -14.12 -16.00
CA GLU A 197 23.07 -15.32 -15.75
C GLU A 197 22.72 -16.42 -16.76
N PHE A 198 21.43 -16.72 -16.87
CA PHE A 198 20.92 -17.70 -17.84
C PHE A 198 21.42 -17.38 -19.26
N SER A 199 21.25 -16.14 -19.70
CA SER A 199 21.68 -15.72 -21.04
C SER A 199 23.19 -15.80 -21.23
N MET A 200 24.00 -15.55 -20.19
CA MET A 200 25.46 -15.75 -20.22
C MET A 200 25.80 -17.22 -20.36
N ARG A 201 25.12 -18.10 -19.65
CA ARG A 201 25.33 -19.55 -19.70
C ARG A 201 24.95 -20.10 -21.08
N MET A 202 23.80 -19.71 -21.62
CA MET A 202 23.38 -20.08 -22.98
C MET A 202 24.39 -19.64 -24.03
N LYS A 203 24.93 -18.44 -23.90
CA LYS A 203 26.00 -17.96 -24.81
C LYS A 203 27.25 -18.80 -24.74
N LYS A 204 27.70 -19.26 -23.55
CA LYS A 204 28.84 -20.17 -23.39
C LYS A 204 28.57 -21.54 -23.99
N MET A 205 27.36 -22.03 -23.90
CA MET A 205 26.91 -23.30 -24.47
C MET A 205 26.64 -23.20 -25.98
N HIS A 206 26.83 -22.03 -26.59
CA HIS A 206 26.52 -21.78 -28.01
C HIS A 206 25.06 -22.07 -28.37
N THR A 207 24.12 -21.95 -27.40
CA THR A 207 22.69 -22.18 -27.58
C THR A 207 22.09 -21.04 -28.38
N SER A 208 21.43 -21.37 -29.51
CA SER A 208 20.70 -20.37 -30.30
C SER A 208 19.37 -19.98 -29.64
N MET A 209 19.11 -18.69 -29.56
CA MET A 209 17.89 -18.12 -28.98
C MET A 209 17.22 -17.16 -29.97
N ALA A 210 15.89 -17.07 -29.95
CA ALA A 210 15.12 -16.16 -30.81
C ALA A 210 13.92 -15.54 -30.11
N CYS A 211 13.55 -14.34 -30.55
CA CYS A 211 12.23 -13.76 -30.30
C CYS A 211 11.34 -14.06 -31.50
N VAL A 212 10.21 -14.71 -31.27
CA VAL A 212 9.21 -15.07 -32.30
C VAL A 212 8.17 -13.94 -32.37
N LEU A 213 8.09 -13.28 -33.54
CA LEU A 213 7.32 -12.03 -33.66
C LEU A 213 5.81 -12.24 -33.77
N ASP A 214 5.39 -13.38 -34.29
CA ASP A 214 3.97 -13.76 -34.40
C ASP A 214 3.40 -14.30 -33.07
N SER A 215 4.26 -14.61 -32.11
CA SER A 215 3.86 -14.95 -30.74
C SER A 215 3.83 -13.68 -29.90
N VAL A 216 2.66 -13.26 -29.44
CA VAL A 216 2.46 -11.96 -28.77
C VAL A 216 1.89 -12.14 -27.37
N ILE A 217 2.45 -11.40 -26.43
CA ILE A 217 1.90 -11.24 -25.08
C ILE A 217 1.96 -9.77 -24.63
N TYR A 218 1.20 -9.45 -23.59
CA TYR A 218 1.16 -8.13 -22.96
C TYR A 218 1.67 -8.20 -21.53
N HIS A 219 2.50 -7.26 -21.10
CA HIS A 219 3.08 -7.23 -19.77
C HIS A 219 2.63 -5.96 -19.02
N LYS A 220 2.04 -6.12 -17.83
CA LYS A 220 1.55 -5.00 -17.01
C LYS A 220 2.69 -4.19 -16.42
N VAL A 221 3.90 -4.74 -16.37
CA VAL A 221 5.09 -4.13 -15.76
C VAL A 221 4.78 -3.70 -14.34
N SER A 222 4.19 -4.61 -13.56
CA SER A 222 3.73 -4.29 -12.22
C SER A 222 4.87 -3.99 -11.28
N SER A 223 4.51 -3.24 -10.32
CA SER A 223 5.34 -2.61 -9.32
C SER A 223 5.64 -3.51 -8.12
N SER A 224 5.71 -4.83 -8.24
CA SER A 224 6.05 -5.72 -7.11
C SER A 224 7.26 -5.27 -6.28
N ILE A 225 7.99 -4.26 -6.78
CA ILE A 225 9.15 -3.65 -6.12
C ILE A 225 8.99 -2.13 -5.98
N SER A 226 7.80 -1.57 -6.22
CA SER A 226 7.60 -0.11 -6.20
C SER A 226 7.86 0.52 -4.84
N SER A 227 7.60 -0.20 -3.75
CA SER A 227 7.82 0.24 -2.36
C SER A 227 9.29 0.32 -1.95
N LEU A 228 10.22 -0.20 -2.74
CA LEU A 228 11.62 -0.27 -2.37
C LEU A 228 12.38 1.00 -2.73
N SER A 229 13.26 1.48 -1.82
CA SER A 229 14.12 2.63 -2.10
C SER A 229 15.00 2.40 -3.33
N LEU A 230 15.06 3.37 -4.24
CA LEU A 230 15.87 3.29 -5.46
C LEU A 230 17.36 2.97 -5.19
N PRO A 231 18.03 3.53 -4.16
CA PRO A 231 19.38 3.15 -3.81
C PRO A 231 19.54 1.69 -3.38
N GLY A 232 18.57 1.13 -2.64
CA GLY A 232 18.56 -0.28 -2.26
C GLY A 232 18.43 -1.21 -3.46
N LYS A 233 17.52 -0.91 -4.38
CA LYS A 233 17.39 -1.64 -5.67
C LYS A 233 18.68 -1.65 -6.47
N LEU A 234 19.34 -0.49 -6.58
CA LEU A 234 20.61 -0.37 -7.28
C LEU A 234 21.75 -1.13 -6.58
N TYR A 235 21.73 -1.20 -5.24
CA TYR A 235 22.72 -1.97 -4.49
C TYR A 235 22.63 -3.45 -4.86
N ILE A 236 21.44 -4.02 -4.80
CA ILE A 236 21.21 -5.43 -5.20
C ILE A 236 21.55 -5.64 -6.66
N TYR A 237 21.14 -4.74 -7.56
CA TYR A 237 21.49 -4.82 -8.97
C TYR A 237 23.00 -4.88 -9.21
N TYR A 238 23.78 -4.00 -8.58
CA TYR A 238 25.23 -4.02 -8.73
C TYR A 238 25.88 -5.21 -8.03
N LEU A 239 25.37 -5.62 -6.86
CA LEU A 239 25.91 -6.79 -6.15
C LEU A 239 25.69 -8.07 -6.96
N ASN A 240 24.48 -8.32 -7.45
CA ASN A 240 24.16 -9.42 -8.35
C ASN A 240 25.03 -9.38 -9.61
N ARG A 241 25.22 -8.21 -10.20
CA ARG A 241 26.07 -8.03 -11.39
C ARG A 241 27.53 -8.39 -11.10
N PHE A 242 28.08 -8.01 -9.96
CA PHE A 242 29.42 -8.40 -9.55
C PHE A 242 29.56 -9.91 -9.35
N VAL A 243 28.56 -10.54 -8.75
CA VAL A 243 28.51 -12.01 -8.58
C VAL A 243 28.48 -12.69 -9.95
N ASN A 244 27.64 -12.23 -10.88
CA ASN A 244 27.55 -12.76 -12.25
C ASN A 244 28.91 -12.68 -13.00
N ILE A 245 29.59 -11.53 -12.92
CA ILE A 245 30.86 -11.34 -13.58
C ILE A 245 31.91 -12.26 -12.98
N LYS A 246 31.94 -12.43 -11.67
CA LYS A 246 32.88 -13.35 -10.98
C LYS A 246 32.68 -14.80 -11.43
N ILE A 247 31.42 -15.23 -11.59
CA ILE A 247 31.08 -16.59 -12.04
C ILE A 247 31.48 -16.83 -13.50
N HIS A 248 31.19 -15.87 -14.39
CA HIS A 248 31.28 -16.10 -15.83
C HIS A 248 32.60 -15.70 -16.46
N TYR A 249 33.31 -14.70 -15.91
CA TYR A 249 34.53 -14.15 -16.49
C TYR A 249 35.78 -14.35 -15.62
N GLY A 250 35.62 -14.87 -14.41
CA GLY A 250 36.73 -15.12 -13.47
C GLY A 250 37.20 -13.85 -12.76
N LEU A 251 38.15 -14.06 -11.82
CA LEU A 251 38.64 -13.01 -10.90
C LEU A 251 39.32 -11.85 -11.60
N PHE A 252 40.11 -12.14 -12.66
CA PHE A 252 40.85 -11.09 -13.39
C PHE A 252 39.88 -10.04 -13.99
N PHE A 253 38.90 -10.49 -14.76
CA PHE A 253 37.91 -9.61 -15.34
C PHE A 253 36.98 -8.98 -14.29
N PHE A 254 36.73 -9.68 -13.20
CA PHE A 254 35.97 -9.16 -12.07
C PHE A 254 36.65 -7.92 -11.46
N TYR A 255 37.97 -7.93 -11.22
CA TYR A 255 38.70 -6.78 -10.70
C TYR A 255 38.73 -5.61 -11.70
N ILE A 256 38.99 -5.89 -12.97
CA ILE A 256 38.95 -4.86 -14.03
C ILE A 256 37.56 -4.21 -14.09
N TRP A 257 36.54 -5.04 -14.11
CA TRP A 257 35.16 -4.53 -14.22
C TRP A 257 34.74 -3.71 -13.00
N ARG A 258 35.16 -4.08 -11.79
CA ARG A 258 34.94 -3.28 -10.57
C ARG A 258 35.58 -1.90 -10.71
N LEU A 259 36.79 -1.81 -11.20
CA LEU A 259 37.47 -0.52 -11.42
C LEU A 259 36.74 0.34 -12.45
N LEU A 260 36.40 -0.22 -13.61
CA LEU A 260 35.76 0.48 -14.71
C LEU A 260 34.29 0.88 -14.35
N SER A 261 33.61 0.10 -13.52
CA SER A 261 32.22 0.40 -13.13
C SER A 261 32.10 1.47 -12.04
N LEU A 262 33.19 1.83 -11.35
CA LEU A 262 33.13 2.75 -10.20
C LEU A 262 32.42 4.08 -10.55
N CYS A 263 32.80 4.71 -11.65
CA CYS A 263 32.17 5.97 -12.08
C CYS A 263 30.69 5.75 -12.44
N ALA A 264 30.36 4.62 -13.06
CA ALA A 264 28.96 4.29 -13.40
C ALA A 264 28.10 4.01 -12.15
N VAL A 265 28.66 3.29 -11.17
CA VAL A 265 28.03 3.06 -9.86
C VAL A 265 27.77 4.37 -9.16
N VAL A 266 28.80 5.21 -8.98
CA VAL A 266 28.67 6.52 -8.33
C VAL A 266 27.64 7.41 -9.04
N LYS A 267 27.73 7.51 -10.37
CA LYS A 267 26.79 8.28 -11.17
C LYS A 267 25.36 7.72 -11.05
N GLY A 268 25.21 6.39 -11.09
CA GLY A 268 23.93 5.70 -10.97
C GLY A 268 23.26 5.98 -9.63
N ILE A 269 23.98 5.79 -8.51
CA ILE A 269 23.41 6.01 -7.17
C ILE A 269 23.07 7.48 -6.90
N LEU A 270 23.90 8.42 -7.38
CA LEU A 270 23.64 9.86 -7.27
C LEU A 270 22.41 10.28 -8.10
N LYS A 271 22.27 9.75 -9.32
CA LYS A 271 21.11 10.02 -10.18
C LYS A 271 19.81 9.51 -9.56
N ASN A 272 19.87 8.43 -8.79
CA ASN A 272 18.71 7.81 -8.16
C ASN A 272 18.55 8.18 -6.67
N GLY A 273 19.07 9.32 -6.26
CA GLY A 273 18.71 9.97 -5.01
C GLY A 273 19.59 9.68 -3.80
N CYS A 274 20.68 8.90 -3.94
CA CYS A 274 21.62 8.71 -2.83
C CYS A 274 22.38 10.02 -2.55
N PRO A 275 22.36 10.56 -1.31
CA PRO A 275 23.11 11.75 -0.99
C PRO A 275 24.59 11.54 -1.07
N ARG A 276 25.32 12.61 -1.40
CA ARG A 276 26.77 12.58 -1.52
C ARG A 276 27.48 12.08 -0.26
N VAL A 277 26.92 12.36 0.92
CA VAL A 277 27.49 11.94 2.21
C VAL A 277 27.52 10.41 2.35
N TYR A 278 26.52 9.69 1.79
CA TYR A 278 26.46 8.24 1.87
C TYR A 278 27.21 7.51 0.75
N VAL A 279 27.59 8.21 -0.34
CA VAL A 279 28.23 7.58 -1.52
C VAL A 279 29.48 6.81 -1.15
N LYS A 280 30.36 7.37 -0.30
CA LYS A 280 31.58 6.70 0.15
C LYS A 280 31.29 5.40 0.91
N GLY A 281 30.33 5.44 1.84
CA GLY A 281 29.89 4.26 2.61
C GLY A 281 29.24 3.21 1.73
N TYR A 282 28.34 3.62 0.86
CA TYR A 282 27.67 2.76 -0.11
C TYR A 282 28.67 2.00 -1.01
N VAL A 283 29.56 2.74 -1.66
CA VAL A 283 30.56 2.15 -2.55
C VAL A 283 31.51 1.23 -1.77
N LYS A 284 32.03 1.68 -0.62
CA LYS A 284 32.90 0.86 0.24
C LYS A 284 32.24 -0.47 0.60
N GLN A 285 30.96 -0.44 0.99
CA GLN A 285 30.23 -1.65 1.38
C GLN A 285 29.94 -2.55 0.19
N LEU A 286 29.41 -1.99 -0.91
CA LEU A 286 29.15 -2.74 -2.14
C LEU A 286 30.41 -3.47 -2.64
N TYR A 287 31.53 -2.77 -2.65
CA TYR A 287 32.80 -3.34 -3.11
C TYR A 287 33.38 -4.36 -2.13
N LYS A 288 33.19 -4.18 -0.82
CA LYS A 288 33.58 -5.16 0.21
C LYS A 288 32.73 -6.44 0.09
N GLU A 289 31.40 -6.31 -0.05
CA GLU A 289 30.50 -7.47 -0.16
C GLU A 289 30.68 -8.21 -1.48
N SER A 290 30.91 -7.52 -2.59
CA SER A 290 31.15 -8.15 -3.88
C SER A 290 32.40 -9.06 -3.89
N LEU A 291 33.41 -8.78 -3.04
CA LEU A 291 34.57 -9.66 -2.87
C LEU A 291 34.22 -10.95 -2.13
N LYS A 292 33.41 -10.82 -1.07
CA LYS A 292 33.11 -11.91 -0.14
C LYS A 292 32.01 -12.84 -0.63
N LYS A 293 31.03 -12.27 -1.36
CA LYS A 293 29.83 -13.00 -1.75
C LYS A 293 29.98 -13.68 -3.11
N ASP A 294 29.47 -14.90 -3.18
CA ASP A 294 29.29 -15.71 -4.38
C ASP A 294 27.79 -15.98 -4.67
N ARG A 295 26.94 -15.50 -3.79
CA ARG A 295 25.47 -15.51 -3.90
C ARG A 295 24.88 -14.31 -3.19
N VAL A 296 23.62 -13.96 -3.51
CA VAL A 296 22.81 -12.91 -2.85
C VAL A 296 21.52 -13.54 -2.35
N SER A 297 21.43 -13.72 -1.02
CA SER A 297 20.31 -14.35 -0.33
C SER A 297 19.13 -13.40 -0.12
N SER A 298 18.01 -13.94 0.41
CA SER A 298 16.87 -13.14 0.91
C SER A 298 17.31 -12.14 1.98
N ASP A 299 18.15 -12.56 2.93
CA ASP A 299 18.63 -11.69 4.00
C ASP A 299 19.49 -10.54 3.48
N ASP A 300 20.29 -10.80 2.45
CA ASP A 300 21.07 -9.76 1.76
C ASP A 300 20.16 -8.76 1.05
N PHE A 301 19.08 -9.27 0.45
CA PHE A 301 18.09 -8.47 -0.23
C PHE A 301 17.36 -7.57 0.77
N VAL A 302 16.78 -8.13 1.82
CA VAL A 302 16.09 -7.38 2.89
C VAL A 302 17.04 -6.38 3.54
N SER A 303 18.23 -6.83 3.98
CA SER A 303 19.24 -5.95 4.58
C SER A 303 19.69 -4.79 3.68
N ALA A 304 19.75 -5.00 2.36
CA ALA A 304 20.09 -3.92 1.43
C ALA A 304 18.97 -2.88 1.29
N LEU A 305 17.72 -3.27 1.52
CA LEU A 305 16.57 -2.38 1.49
C LEU A 305 16.43 -1.57 2.78
N GLU A 306 16.70 -2.20 3.92
CA GLU A 306 16.66 -1.58 5.25
C GLU A 306 17.84 -0.63 5.51
N ARG A 307 18.94 -0.82 4.79
CA ARG A 307 20.11 0.07 4.90
C ARG A 307 19.75 1.46 4.41
N GLY A 308 19.59 2.41 5.30
CA GLY A 308 19.18 3.80 5.07
C GLY A 308 20.10 4.65 4.16
N TRP A 309 20.49 4.12 2.99
CA TRP A 309 21.13 4.91 1.93
C TRP A 309 20.16 5.82 1.18
N SER A 310 18.91 5.74 1.51
CA SER A 310 17.89 6.68 1.12
C SER A 310 18.05 7.98 1.90
N GLY A 311 19.17 8.61 1.74
CA GLY A 311 19.19 10.03 1.96
C GLY A 311 18.21 10.63 0.99
N LYS A 312 17.59 11.69 1.44
CA LYS A 312 16.52 12.47 0.80
C LYS A 312 16.55 12.35 -0.73
N PRO A 313 15.47 11.89 -1.38
CA PRO A 313 15.43 11.72 -2.83
C PRO A 313 15.82 13.04 -3.52
N ARG A 314 16.39 12.95 -4.74
CA ARG A 314 16.45 14.12 -5.64
C ARG A 314 15.02 14.56 -5.87
N GLY A 315 14.66 15.69 -5.27
CA GLY A 315 13.27 16.15 -5.17
C GLY A 315 12.74 16.17 -3.74
N ALA A 316 13.61 15.93 -2.73
CA ALA A 316 13.25 16.21 -1.33
C ALA A 316 12.76 17.64 -1.22
N LYS A 317 11.49 17.80 -0.89
CA LYS A 317 10.84 19.08 -0.73
C LYS A 317 10.87 19.47 0.74
N ARG A 318 10.92 20.75 0.97
CA ARG A 318 10.83 21.34 2.29
C ARG A 318 9.37 21.63 2.58
N ILE A 319 8.73 20.80 3.36
CA ILE A 319 7.29 20.87 3.63
C ILE A 319 7.10 21.42 5.03
N MET A 320 6.39 22.54 5.16
CA MET A 320 6.00 23.05 6.46
C MET A 320 4.54 22.69 6.75
N ILE A 321 4.34 21.85 7.74
CA ILE A 321 3.01 21.44 8.22
C ILE A 321 2.62 22.36 9.38
N LEU A 322 1.46 23.01 9.25
CA LEU A 322 0.84 23.79 10.33
C LEU A 322 -0.24 22.94 10.98
N SER A 323 0.00 22.41 12.17
CA SER A 323 -0.92 21.46 12.81
C SER A 323 -0.67 21.34 14.32
N ASP A 324 -1.64 20.78 15.05
CA ASP A 324 -1.53 20.49 16.49
C ASP A 324 -0.55 19.33 16.73
N SER A 325 0.51 19.58 17.53
CA SER A 325 1.53 18.59 17.85
C SER A 325 1.00 17.42 18.69
N SER A 326 -0.08 17.60 19.45
CA SER A 326 -0.66 16.54 20.28
C SER A 326 -1.54 15.54 19.49
N SER A 327 -1.89 15.88 18.24
CA SER A 327 -2.74 15.06 17.41
C SER A 327 -2.01 13.83 16.84
N ASP A 328 -2.57 12.64 17.04
CA ASP A 328 -2.01 11.40 16.47
C ASP A 328 -2.00 11.42 14.93
N HIS A 329 -2.96 12.08 14.30
CA HIS A 329 -2.94 12.28 12.86
C HIS A 329 -1.76 13.15 12.42
N THR A 330 -1.44 14.21 13.17
CA THR A 330 -0.26 15.05 12.89
C THR A 330 1.03 14.23 13.03
N LYS A 331 1.16 13.43 14.10
CA LYS A 331 2.32 12.55 14.31
C LYS A 331 2.53 11.61 13.12
N ARG A 332 1.45 10.95 12.67
CA ARG A 332 1.49 10.03 11.53
C ARG A 332 1.89 10.75 10.22
N TRP A 333 1.28 11.89 9.91
CA TRP A 333 1.58 12.64 8.68
C TRP A 333 3.00 13.21 8.67
N VAL A 334 3.48 13.78 9.76
CA VAL A 334 4.84 14.30 9.88
C VAL A 334 5.85 13.18 9.69
N LYS A 335 5.66 12.04 10.39
CA LYS A 335 6.52 10.87 10.28
C LYS A 335 6.54 10.32 8.86
N ALA A 336 5.38 10.03 8.27
CA ALA A 336 5.29 9.47 6.93
C ALA A 336 5.89 10.40 5.85
N THR A 337 5.69 11.70 5.97
CA THR A 337 6.27 12.70 5.06
C THR A 337 7.80 12.73 5.15
N ALA A 338 8.36 12.62 6.37
CA ALA A 338 9.80 12.55 6.59
C ALA A 338 10.38 11.22 6.09
N GLU A 339 9.72 10.09 6.34
CA GLU A 339 10.12 8.76 5.87
C GLU A 339 10.10 8.64 4.34
N ARG A 340 9.22 9.39 3.65
CA ARG A 340 9.23 9.53 2.19
C ARG A 340 10.36 10.44 1.68
N GLY A 341 11.27 10.89 2.58
CA GLY A 341 12.50 11.60 2.28
C GLY A 341 12.35 13.11 2.13
N HIS A 342 11.23 13.70 2.54
CA HIS A 342 11.05 15.14 2.60
C HIS A 342 11.66 15.74 3.87
N ILE A 343 12.02 17.05 3.81
CA ILE A 343 12.42 17.82 4.99
C ILE A 343 11.15 18.45 5.56
N VAL A 344 10.78 18.08 6.76
CA VAL A 344 9.52 18.54 7.35
C VAL A 344 9.79 19.56 8.45
N ALA A 345 9.03 20.66 8.44
CA ALA A 345 8.90 21.53 9.61
C ALA A 345 7.47 21.42 10.15
N LEU A 346 7.33 21.18 11.44
CA LEU A 346 6.05 21.28 12.12
C LEU A 346 5.97 22.64 12.82
N PHE A 347 4.97 23.45 12.46
CA PHE A 347 4.59 24.63 13.21
C PHE A 347 3.33 24.32 14.02
N SER A 348 3.42 24.43 15.32
CA SER A 348 2.30 24.11 16.23
C SER A 348 2.00 25.26 17.19
N LEU A 349 0.70 25.43 17.48
CA LEU A 349 0.19 26.32 18.54
C LEU A 349 0.12 25.60 19.92
N ASN A 350 0.57 24.35 19.96
CA ASN A 350 0.66 23.48 21.12
C ASN A 350 2.11 22.99 21.25
N ASP A 351 2.59 22.86 22.46
CA ASP A 351 3.94 22.39 22.79
C ASP A 351 3.98 20.98 23.41
N SER A 352 2.86 20.26 23.33
CA SER A 352 2.78 18.87 23.79
C SER A 352 3.47 17.92 22.81
N ASP A 353 3.99 16.80 23.31
CA ASP A 353 4.55 15.69 22.57
C ASP A 353 5.74 16.02 21.64
N LEU A 354 6.46 17.10 21.92
CA LEU A 354 7.58 17.56 21.08
C LEU A 354 8.71 16.55 21.01
N GLU A 355 8.95 15.78 22.08
CA GLU A 355 9.96 14.71 22.12
C GLU A 355 9.75 13.63 21.05
N TYR A 356 8.49 13.34 20.70
CA TYR A 356 8.17 12.40 19.63
C TYR A 356 8.77 12.84 18.29
N TYR A 357 8.62 14.12 17.94
CA TYR A 357 9.09 14.66 16.68
C TYR A 357 10.59 14.85 16.62
N GLN A 358 11.23 15.13 17.78
CA GLN A 358 12.69 15.29 17.88
C GLN A 358 13.44 13.99 17.52
N LYS A 359 12.80 12.84 17.71
CA LYS A 359 13.36 11.52 17.37
C LYS A 359 13.27 11.19 15.87
N ILE A 360 12.52 11.98 15.07
CA ILE A 360 12.33 11.74 13.65
C ILE A 360 13.39 12.51 12.85
N GLU A 361 14.23 11.79 12.12
CA GLU A 361 15.26 12.41 11.27
C GLU A 361 14.63 13.32 10.21
N GLY A 362 15.16 14.51 10.06
CA GLY A 362 14.72 15.48 9.05
C GLY A 362 13.51 16.32 9.44
N VAL A 363 13.02 16.20 10.68
CA VAL A 363 11.93 17.02 11.22
C VAL A 363 12.48 18.17 12.05
N LYS A 364 11.98 19.39 11.79
CA LYS A 364 12.24 20.59 12.58
C LYS A 364 10.94 21.07 13.21
N ILE A 365 11.00 21.51 14.48
CA ILE A 365 9.81 21.91 15.22
C ILE A 365 9.86 23.40 15.53
N TYR A 366 8.74 24.07 15.33
CA TYR A 366 8.46 25.45 15.71
C TYR A 366 7.19 25.46 16.55
N ALA A 367 7.32 25.20 17.86
CA ALA A 367 6.18 25.20 18.77
C ALA A 367 6.06 26.58 19.44
N HIS A 368 4.84 27.08 19.49
CA HIS A 368 4.51 28.35 20.14
C HIS A 368 3.22 28.17 20.93
N SER A 369 3.36 27.73 22.20
CA SER A 369 2.21 27.54 23.07
C SER A 369 1.42 28.82 23.25
N ILE A 370 0.17 28.82 22.77
CA ILE A 370 -0.82 29.86 23.08
C ILE A 370 -1.80 29.31 24.14
N PHE A 371 -1.84 27.99 24.32
CA PHE A 371 -2.89 27.27 25.03
C PHE A 371 -2.52 26.88 26.48
N GLY A 372 -1.39 27.34 26.99
CA GLY A 372 -1.01 27.07 28.39
C GLY A 372 -2.07 27.45 29.44
N ASN A 373 -3.04 28.28 29.06
CA ASN A 373 -4.12 28.73 29.92
C ASN A 373 -5.54 28.54 29.36
N LEU A 374 -5.71 27.85 28.20
CA LEU A 374 -7.01 27.79 27.49
C LEU A 374 -7.68 26.40 27.53
N LYS A 375 -7.09 25.39 28.19
CA LYS A 375 -7.72 24.08 28.33
C LYS A 375 -9.02 24.10 29.13
N ASP A 376 -9.27 25.17 29.92
CA ASP A 376 -10.43 25.26 30.81
C ASP A 376 -11.48 26.31 30.42
N GLN A 377 -11.31 27.05 29.32
CA GLN A 377 -12.27 28.10 28.96
C GLN A 377 -12.91 27.87 27.60
N LYS A 378 -14.09 27.27 27.61
CA LYS A 378 -15.07 27.37 26.50
C LYS A 378 -15.65 28.80 26.50
N THR A 379 -14.93 29.77 25.93
CA THR A 379 -15.45 31.12 25.80
C THR A 379 -15.77 31.50 24.36
N ASN A 380 -16.99 31.88 24.15
CA ASN A 380 -17.59 32.36 22.88
C ASN A 380 -17.20 33.81 22.60
N GLY A 381 -15.95 34.21 22.64
CA GLY A 381 -15.53 35.60 22.55
C GLY A 381 -14.74 35.98 21.30
N THR A 382 -15.12 37.05 20.64
CA THR A 382 -14.50 37.63 19.43
C THR A 382 -13.11 38.24 19.71
N ILE A 383 -12.82 38.58 20.96
CA ILE A 383 -11.57 39.28 21.38
C ILE A 383 -10.39 38.31 21.46
N GLU A 384 -10.63 37.06 21.78
CA GLU A 384 -9.58 36.02 21.90
C GLU A 384 -8.94 35.66 20.55
N LYS A 385 -9.63 35.95 19.43
CA LYS A 385 -9.08 35.75 18.08
C LYS A 385 -7.91 36.69 17.76
N LEU A 386 -7.72 37.79 18.49
CA LEU A 386 -6.51 38.66 18.42
C LEU A 386 -5.25 37.93 18.92
N ASN A 387 -5.38 36.90 19.73
CA ASN A 387 -4.24 36.10 20.19
C ASN A 387 -3.55 35.31 19.06
N TYR A 388 -4.20 35.14 17.91
CA TYR A 388 -3.56 34.54 16.71
C TYR A 388 -2.55 35.47 16.01
N LEU A 389 -2.49 36.77 16.34
CA LEU A 389 -1.54 37.68 15.70
C LEU A 389 -0.08 37.42 16.15
N LYS A 390 0.16 37.06 17.42
CA LYS A 390 1.51 36.73 17.90
C LYS A 390 2.10 35.52 17.19
N PRO A 391 1.37 34.36 17.07
CA PRO A 391 1.83 33.23 16.28
C PRO A 391 2.10 33.55 14.82
N LEU A 392 1.36 34.47 14.21
CA LEU A 392 1.58 34.87 12.81
C LEU A 392 2.98 35.42 12.57
N LEU A 393 3.47 36.27 13.47
CA LEU A 393 4.85 36.80 13.37
C LEU A 393 5.89 35.69 13.50
N ASN A 394 5.65 34.77 14.41
CA ASN A 394 6.51 33.59 14.59
C ASN A 394 6.47 32.66 13.37
N LEU A 395 5.28 32.42 12.82
CA LEU A 395 5.14 31.65 11.58
C LEU A 395 5.92 32.28 10.43
N LYS A 396 5.80 33.61 10.23
CA LYS A 396 6.56 34.33 9.19
C LYS A 396 8.07 34.21 9.38
N ARG A 397 8.56 34.26 10.62
CA ARG A 397 9.98 34.03 10.94
C ARG A 397 10.40 32.60 10.64
N SER A 398 9.59 31.62 11.05
CA SER A 398 9.84 30.20 10.79
C SER A 398 9.84 29.89 9.29
N ILE A 399 8.94 30.48 8.51
CA ILE A 399 8.91 30.36 7.04
C ILE A 399 10.20 30.92 6.44
N LYS A 400 10.63 32.13 6.87
CA LYS A 400 11.86 32.74 6.38
C LYS A 400 13.11 31.92 6.72
N GLU A 401 13.14 31.33 7.90
CA GLU A 401 14.23 30.47 8.35
C GLU A 401 14.23 29.12 7.64
N PHE A 402 13.10 28.43 7.66
CA PHE A 402 12.97 27.10 7.09
C PHE A 402 12.95 27.09 5.56
N LYS A 403 12.47 28.15 4.90
CA LYS A 403 12.32 28.28 3.44
C LYS A 403 11.59 27.07 2.85
N PRO A 404 10.31 26.84 3.19
CA PRO A 404 9.56 25.71 2.65
C PRO A 404 9.34 25.85 1.15
N ASP A 405 9.17 24.73 0.46
CA ASP A 405 8.67 24.66 -0.92
C ASP A 405 7.15 24.74 -0.94
N VAL A 406 6.50 24.30 0.15
CA VAL A 406 5.04 24.33 0.35
C VAL A 406 4.71 24.49 1.84
N VAL A 407 3.64 25.20 2.12
CA VAL A 407 3.00 25.25 3.44
C VAL A 407 1.70 24.46 3.38
N HIS A 408 1.53 23.51 4.30
CA HIS A 408 0.34 22.67 4.39
C HIS A 408 -0.33 22.82 5.76
N ALA A 409 -1.49 23.45 5.79
CA ALA A 409 -2.26 23.67 6.99
C ALA A 409 -3.32 22.58 7.19
N HIS A 410 -3.29 21.95 8.35
CA HIS A 410 -4.35 21.07 8.81
C HIS A 410 -5.37 21.89 9.59
N TYR A 411 -6.66 21.66 9.37
CA TYR A 411 -7.78 22.50 9.77
C TYR A 411 -7.88 23.84 9.01
N ALA A 412 -8.95 23.98 8.27
CA ALA A 412 -9.20 25.16 7.43
C ALA A 412 -9.43 26.46 8.22
N THR A 413 -9.72 26.37 9.52
CA THR A 413 -10.12 27.51 10.35
C THR A 413 -8.94 28.17 11.06
N SER A 414 -8.25 27.49 11.97
CA SER A 414 -7.15 28.03 12.77
C SER A 414 -5.84 28.09 12.01
N TYR A 415 -5.28 26.91 11.70
CA TYR A 415 -4.01 26.80 10.97
C TYR A 415 -4.16 27.25 9.51
N GLY A 416 -5.32 27.01 8.89
CA GLY A 416 -5.63 27.53 7.55
C GLY A 416 -5.60 29.07 7.50
N LEU A 417 -6.21 29.75 8.49
CA LEU A 417 -6.16 31.20 8.58
C LEU A 417 -4.71 31.69 8.77
N LEU A 418 -3.92 31.09 9.65
CA LEU A 418 -2.51 31.44 9.84
C LEU A 418 -1.71 31.25 8.54
N GLY A 419 -1.94 30.14 7.83
CA GLY A 419 -1.33 29.90 6.53
C GLY A 419 -1.65 31.00 5.53
N VAL A 420 -2.92 31.38 5.40
CA VAL A 420 -3.36 32.48 4.52
C VAL A 420 -2.75 33.81 4.91
N LEU A 421 -2.79 34.19 6.20
CA LEU A 421 -2.24 35.44 6.69
C LEU A 421 -0.71 35.50 6.63
N SER A 422 -0.04 34.36 6.53
CA SER A 422 1.41 34.31 6.30
C SER A 422 1.80 34.92 4.96
N GLY A 423 0.89 34.84 3.97
CA GLY A 423 1.13 35.29 2.59
C GLY A 423 2.04 34.37 1.80
N PHE A 424 2.33 33.17 2.30
CA PHE A 424 3.18 32.19 1.61
C PHE A 424 2.38 31.36 0.60
N HIS A 425 2.99 31.14 -0.57
CA HIS A 425 2.48 30.27 -1.62
C HIS A 425 3.61 29.36 -2.13
N PRO A 426 3.30 28.10 -2.52
CA PRO A 426 1.96 27.48 -2.52
C PRO A 426 1.49 27.08 -1.11
N LEU A 427 0.19 27.28 -0.85
CA LEU A 427 -0.52 26.91 0.38
C LEU A 427 -1.56 25.84 0.13
N ILE A 428 -1.44 24.73 0.86
CA ILE A 428 -2.43 23.65 0.90
C ILE A 428 -3.24 23.76 2.20
N ILE A 429 -4.55 23.57 2.12
CA ILE A 429 -5.44 23.49 3.29
C ILE A 429 -6.15 22.13 3.29
N SER A 430 -5.98 21.35 4.34
CA SER A 430 -6.69 20.09 4.60
C SER A 430 -7.80 20.27 5.61
N LEU A 431 -8.97 19.74 5.27
CA LEU A 431 -10.15 19.65 6.12
C LEU A 431 -10.14 18.34 6.89
N TRP A 432 -10.53 18.38 8.19
CA TRP A 432 -10.49 17.21 9.05
C TRP A 432 -11.83 16.87 9.74
N GLY A 433 -12.86 17.72 9.57
CA GLY A 433 -14.22 17.44 10.07
C GLY A 433 -14.96 18.65 10.59
N SER A 434 -14.76 19.06 11.85
CA SER A 434 -15.52 20.15 12.48
C SER A 434 -15.34 21.51 11.79
N ASP A 435 -14.21 21.73 11.15
CA ASP A 435 -13.90 22.90 10.34
C ASP A 435 -14.77 22.98 9.06
N ALA A 436 -15.25 21.84 8.58
CA ALA A 436 -16.17 21.74 7.44
C ALA A 436 -17.66 21.75 7.86
N TYR A 437 -18.00 20.94 8.86
CA TYR A 437 -19.39 20.67 9.20
C TYR A 437 -19.99 21.62 10.24
N LEU A 438 -19.19 22.12 11.19
CA LEU A 438 -19.68 22.92 12.30
C LEU A 438 -19.34 24.40 12.16
N PHE A 439 -18.07 24.71 11.89
CA PHE A 439 -17.57 26.08 11.90
C PHE A 439 -18.34 27.04 10.95
N PRO A 440 -18.60 26.72 9.68
CA PRO A 440 -19.29 27.66 8.78
C PRO A 440 -20.75 27.90 9.16
N LYS A 441 -21.35 27.00 9.98
CA LYS A 441 -22.75 27.06 10.44
C LYS A 441 -22.94 27.89 11.71
N VAL A 442 -21.83 28.31 12.38
CA VAL A 442 -21.90 29.10 13.62
C VAL A 442 -22.43 30.51 13.34
N SER A 443 -21.97 31.18 12.29
CA SER A 443 -22.46 32.50 11.85
C SER A 443 -22.02 32.83 10.44
N PHE A 444 -22.65 33.87 9.85
CA PHE A 444 -22.27 34.41 8.54
C PHE A 444 -20.79 34.79 8.47
N LEU A 445 -20.20 35.36 9.55
CA LEU A 445 -18.79 35.73 9.58
C LEU A 445 -17.85 34.51 9.54
N HIS A 446 -18.23 33.42 10.22
CA HIS A 446 -17.46 32.17 10.19
C HIS A 446 -17.47 31.55 8.77
N ARG A 447 -18.63 31.58 8.12
CA ARG A 447 -18.75 31.17 6.73
C ARG A 447 -17.86 32.02 5.81
N LYS A 448 -17.92 33.36 5.94
CA LYS A 448 -17.10 34.26 5.14
C LYS A 448 -15.60 34.08 5.38
N LEU A 449 -15.20 33.76 6.60
CA LEU A 449 -13.82 33.45 6.93
C LEU A 449 -13.35 32.16 6.24
N LEU A 450 -14.19 31.11 6.22
CA LEU A 450 -13.87 29.87 5.52
C LEU A 450 -13.75 30.10 4.00
N GLU A 451 -14.72 30.81 3.40
CA GLU A 451 -14.70 31.19 1.99
C GLU A 451 -13.41 31.98 1.64
N PHE A 452 -13.02 32.92 2.52
CA PHE A 452 -11.78 33.68 2.37
C PHE A 452 -10.55 32.76 2.40
N ASN A 453 -10.45 31.86 3.37
CA ASN A 453 -9.34 30.92 3.46
C ASN A 453 -9.22 30.05 2.19
N PHE A 454 -10.35 29.50 1.72
CA PHE A 454 -10.39 28.72 0.48
C PHE A 454 -10.00 29.53 -0.76
N SER A 455 -10.42 30.82 -0.81
CA SER A 455 -10.07 31.68 -1.95
C SER A 455 -8.56 31.88 -2.11
N LYS A 456 -7.81 31.83 -0.98
CA LYS A 456 -6.36 32.04 -0.92
C LYS A 456 -5.55 30.74 -0.98
N ALA A 457 -6.12 29.58 -0.70
CA ALA A 457 -5.42 28.30 -0.81
C ALA A 457 -5.12 27.94 -2.28
N ASP A 458 -3.95 27.38 -2.55
CA ASP A 458 -3.61 26.86 -3.89
C ASP A 458 -4.21 25.48 -4.12
N ARG A 459 -4.38 24.68 -3.05
CA ARG A 459 -5.07 23.41 -3.05
C ARG A 459 -5.92 23.26 -1.79
N ILE A 460 -7.08 22.60 -1.94
CA ILE A 460 -7.97 22.24 -0.84
C ILE A 460 -8.09 20.73 -0.82
N LEU A 461 -7.87 20.11 0.34
CA LEU A 461 -7.95 18.68 0.52
C LEU A 461 -9.08 18.34 1.50
N SER A 462 -9.71 17.20 1.26
CA SER A 462 -10.75 16.63 2.13
C SER A 462 -10.42 15.19 2.47
N THR A 463 -10.78 14.73 3.65
CA THR A 463 -10.59 13.33 4.07
C THR A 463 -11.64 12.37 3.51
N SER A 464 -12.71 12.89 2.88
CA SER A 464 -13.78 12.09 2.31
C SER A 464 -14.49 12.81 1.17
N HIS A 465 -15.18 12.06 0.32
CA HIS A 465 -16.00 12.62 -0.75
C HIS A 465 -17.24 13.33 -0.20
N CYS A 466 -17.85 12.80 0.88
CA CYS A 466 -19.00 13.45 1.52
C CYS A 466 -18.63 14.82 2.09
N MET A 467 -17.47 14.95 2.74
CA MET A 467 -16.99 16.25 3.23
C MET A 467 -16.59 17.17 2.08
N ALA A 468 -16.02 16.66 0.99
CA ALA A 468 -15.74 17.45 -0.21
C ALA A 468 -17.04 18.03 -0.81
N ARG A 469 -18.14 17.24 -0.87
CA ARG A 469 -19.45 17.72 -1.29
C ARG A 469 -19.99 18.80 -0.34
N GLU A 470 -19.90 18.60 0.99
CA GLU A 470 -20.36 19.59 1.97
C GLU A 470 -19.67 20.94 1.78
N VAL A 471 -18.35 20.96 1.58
CA VAL A 471 -17.61 22.22 1.46
C VAL A 471 -17.61 22.82 0.05
N SER A 472 -18.07 22.10 -0.96
CA SER A 472 -18.17 22.63 -2.34
C SER A 472 -19.11 23.85 -2.44
N GLN A 473 -20.03 24.01 -1.49
CA GLN A 473 -20.88 25.21 -1.40
C GLN A 473 -20.13 26.48 -0.97
N TYR A 474 -18.90 26.36 -0.45
CA TYR A 474 -18.07 27.47 0.03
C TYR A 474 -16.91 27.82 -0.90
N THR A 475 -16.68 27.06 -1.97
CA THR A 475 -15.62 27.30 -2.93
C THR A 475 -15.93 26.66 -4.30
N ASN A 476 -15.47 27.33 -5.37
CA ASN A 476 -15.50 26.77 -6.73
C ASN A 476 -14.19 26.04 -7.09
N LYS A 477 -13.23 25.95 -6.17
CA LYS A 477 -11.97 25.25 -6.41
C LYS A 477 -12.18 23.73 -6.35
N ASN A 478 -11.40 23.01 -7.14
CA ASN A 478 -11.36 21.54 -7.06
C ASN A 478 -10.86 21.10 -5.68
N ILE A 479 -11.60 20.18 -5.05
CA ILE A 479 -11.26 19.60 -3.75
C ILE A 479 -10.73 18.19 -4.01
N ILE A 480 -9.48 17.94 -3.59
CA ILE A 480 -8.83 16.64 -3.76
C ILE A 480 -9.12 15.80 -2.51
N VAL A 481 -9.57 14.58 -2.70
CA VAL A 481 -9.83 13.66 -1.57
C VAL A 481 -8.56 12.90 -1.24
N THR A 482 -8.13 13.02 0.03
CA THR A 482 -7.00 12.32 0.62
C THR A 482 -7.46 11.63 1.91
N PRO A 483 -8.01 10.40 1.83
CA PRO A 483 -8.61 9.72 2.97
C PRO A 483 -7.62 9.54 4.13
N PHE A 484 -8.15 9.45 5.36
CA PHE A 484 -7.37 8.89 6.45
C PHE A 484 -7.14 7.40 6.18
N GLY A 485 -5.88 7.01 6.03
CA GLY A 485 -5.52 5.61 5.90
C GLY A 485 -5.45 4.91 7.25
N VAL A 486 -5.58 3.60 7.23
CA VAL A 486 -5.41 2.71 8.39
C VAL A 486 -4.12 1.91 8.22
N ASP A 487 -3.38 1.78 9.31
CA ASP A 487 -2.23 0.88 9.40
C ASP A 487 -2.77 -0.57 9.53
N THR A 488 -2.82 -1.26 8.41
CA THR A 488 -3.43 -2.59 8.30
C THR A 488 -2.55 -3.72 8.87
N GLU A 489 -1.28 -3.45 9.19
CA GLU A 489 -0.44 -4.37 9.94
C GLU A 489 -0.77 -4.29 11.44
N LYS A 490 -0.90 -3.07 11.96
CA LYS A 490 -1.32 -2.82 13.35
C LYS A 490 -2.76 -3.25 13.61
N PHE A 491 -3.70 -2.84 12.72
CA PHE A 491 -5.11 -3.20 12.79
C PHE A 491 -5.36 -4.45 11.95
N SER A 492 -5.07 -5.61 12.52
CA SER A 492 -5.20 -6.93 11.90
C SER A 492 -6.14 -7.83 12.70
N PRO A 493 -6.71 -8.87 12.10
CA PRO A 493 -7.51 -9.86 12.81
C PRO A 493 -6.74 -10.45 14.00
N TYR A 494 -7.47 -10.86 15.02
CA TYR A 494 -6.89 -11.52 16.19
C TYR A 494 -6.50 -12.96 15.84
N ASP A 495 -5.21 -13.28 16.01
CA ASP A 495 -4.66 -14.60 15.68
C ASP A 495 -4.82 -15.64 16.80
N GLY A 496 -5.38 -15.25 17.98
CA GLY A 496 -5.55 -16.11 19.13
C GLY A 496 -6.97 -16.66 19.28
N GLU A 497 -7.14 -17.70 20.11
CA GLU A 497 -8.47 -18.14 20.50
C GLU A 497 -9.15 -17.06 21.34
N LYS A 498 -10.38 -16.68 20.98
CA LYS A 498 -11.20 -15.78 21.79
C LYS A 498 -11.58 -16.49 23.10
N GLN A 499 -10.87 -16.15 24.18
CA GLN A 499 -11.10 -16.76 25.49
C GLN A 499 -12.47 -16.37 26.06
N GLY A 500 -13.22 -17.32 26.57
CA GLY A 500 -14.31 -17.10 27.52
C GLY A 500 -15.76 -17.26 27.06
N GLY A 501 -16.05 -17.58 25.81
CA GLY A 501 -17.44 -17.87 25.37
C GLY A 501 -18.46 -16.73 25.50
N GLU A 502 -18.06 -15.54 25.97
CA GLU A 502 -18.88 -14.33 26.05
C GLU A 502 -18.61 -13.41 24.84
N LEU A 503 -19.69 -13.00 24.17
CA LEU A 503 -19.61 -12.15 22.99
C LEU A 503 -19.37 -10.70 23.35
N ILE A 504 -18.60 -9.98 22.52
CA ILE A 504 -18.27 -8.58 22.77
C ILE A 504 -18.86 -7.69 21.66
N ILE A 505 -19.84 -6.88 22.06
CA ILE A 505 -20.24 -5.70 21.29
C ILE A 505 -19.35 -4.56 21.78
N GLY A 506 -18.76 -3.77 20.87
CA GLY A 506 -17.90 -2.70 21.34
C GLY A 506 -17.93 -1.45 20.48
N THR A 507 -17.44 -0.36 21.07
CA THR A 507 -17.22 0.92 20.39
C THR A 507 -15.96 1.60 20.93
N VAL A 508 -15.27 2.33 20.06
CA VAL A 508 -14.13 3.19 20.41
C VAL A 508 -14.48 4.61 19.97
N LYS A 509 -14.92 5.45 20.92
CA LYS A 509 -15.43 6.79 20.57
C LYS A 509 -15.34 7.75 21.76
N SER A 510 -15.16 9.04 21.49
CA SER A 510 -15.30 10.08 22.52
C SER A 510 -16.74 10.10 23.05
N LEU A 511 -16.91 10.22 24.37
CA LEU A 511 -18.23 10.23 25.02
C LEU A 511 -18.87 11.63 24.90
N SER A 512 -19.45 11.88 23.72
CA SER A 512 -20.15 13.11 23.37
C SER A 512 -21.52 12.80 22.77
N ALA A 513 -22.52 13.64 23.03
CA ALA A 513 -23.89 13.45 22.59
C ALA A 513 -24.06 13.23 21.06
N ILE A 514 -23.15 13.80 20.27
CA ILE A 514 -23.18 13.66 18.80
C ILE A 514 -22.89 12.22 18.30
N TYR A 515 -22.31 11.37 19.14
CA TYR A 515 -21.90 10.02 18.74
C TYR A 515 -22.91 8.92 19.10
N GLY A 516 -24.07 9.27 19.72
CA GLY A 516 -25.21 8.36 19.91
C GLY A 516 -24.91 7.14 20.79
N LEU A 517 -24.03 7.28 21.79
CA LEU A 517 -23.68 6.19 22.71
C LEU A 517 -24.86 5.78 23.62
N ASP A 518 -25.72 6.70 23.96
CA ASP A 518 -27.01 6.45 24.64
C ASP A 518 -27.93 5.57 23.78
N THR A 519 -28.00 5.83 22.47
CA THR A 519 -28.76 4.99 21.51
C THR A 519 -28.13 3.58 21.43
N LEU A 520 -26.81 3.46 21.54
CA LEU A 520 -26.12 2.16 21.61
C LEU A 520 -26.48 1.39 22.88
N ILE A 521 -26.54 2.06 24.04
CA ILE A 521 -26.95 1.45 25.31
C ILE A 521 -28.40 0.99 25.23
N ASP A 522 -29.31 1.79 24.67
CA ASP A 522 -30.68 1.39 24.46
C ASP A 522 -30.81 0.21 23.51
N ALA A 523 -30.00 0.17 22.43
CA ALA A 523 -29.97 -0.96 21.50
C ALA A 523 -29.46 -2.23 22.19
N PHE A 524 -28.45 -2.10 23.06
CA PHE A 524 -27.91 -3.23 23.83
C PHE A 524 -28.94 -3.78 24.82
N ASP A 525 -29.71 -2.93 25.51
CA ASP A 525 -30.81 -3.34 26.38
C ASP A 525 -31.88 -4.14 25.60
N ILE A 526 -32.24 -3.70 24.39
CA ILE A 526 -33.15 -4.45 23.51
C ILE A 526 -32.58 -5.81 23.15
N VAL A 527 -31.27 -5.90 22.78
CA VAL A 527 -30.61 -7.16 22.45
C VAL A 527 -30.71 -8.16 23.60
N LEU A 528 -30.44 -7.73 24.84
CA LEU A 528 -30.48 -8.58 26.01
C LEU A 528 -31.90 -9.05 26.36
N ARG A 529 -32.90 -8.15 26.27
CA ARG A 529 -34.29 -8.50 26.53
C ARG A 529 -34.88 -9.50 25.54
N GLU A 530 -34.48 -9.41 24.28
CA GLU A 530 -34.97 -10.29 23.23
C GLU A 530 -34.21 -11.61 23.13
N ASN A 531 -32.99 -11.68 23.70
CA ASN A 531 -32.13 -12.85 23.65
C ASN A 531 -31.50 -13.11 25.03
N PRO A 532 -32.29 -13.49 26.06
CA PRO A 532 -31.82 -13.62 27.43
C PRO A 532 -30.77 -14.72 27.62
N GLU A 533 -30.69 -15.68 26.71
CA GLU A 533 -29.70 -16.77 26.69
C GLU A 533 -28.33 -16.34 26.15
N LEU A 534 -28.23 -15.20 25.45
CA LEU A 534 -26.98 -14.73 24.90
C LEU A 534 -26.02 -14.26 26.00
N LYS A 535 -24.85 -14.88 26.05
CA LYS A 535 -23.74 -14.39 26.89
C LYS A 535 -23.00 -13.30 26.14
N VAL A 536 -23.41 -12.05 26.36
CA VAL A 536 -22.86 -10.88 25.65
C VAL A 536 -22.64 -9.71 26.60
N LYS A 537 -21.60 -8.92 26.34
CA LYS A 537 -21.28 -7.67 27.04
C LYS A 537 -21.05 -6.52 26.08
N LEU A 538 -21.25 -5.31 26.55
CA LEU A 538 -20.94 -4.07 25.82
C LEU A 538 -19.67 -3.44 26.39
N VAL A 539 -18.68 -3.16 25.54
CA VAL A 539 -17.43 -2.50 25.91
C VAL A 539 -17.35 -1.13 25.24
N ILE A 540 -17.25 -0.09 26.04
CA ILE A 540 -17.16 1.31 25.58
C ILE A 540 -15.78 1.86 25.94
N ALA A 541 -14.95 2.09 24.92
CA ALA A 541 -13.64 2.72 25.08
C ALA A 541 -13.70 4.19 24.65
N GLY A 542 -13.26 5.07 25.52
CA GLY A 542 -13.26 6.52 25.35
C GLY A 542 -13.65 7.25 26.59
N ASP A 543 -13.55 8.58 26.54
CA ASP A 543 -13.95 9.46 27.62
C ASP A 543 -14.56 10.75 27.08
N GLY A 544 -15.33 11.48 27.90
CA GLY A 544 -15.95 12.72 27.50
C GLY A 544 -17.05 13.21 28.45
N MET A 545 -17.70 14.30 28.07
CA MET A 545 -18.65 15.00 28.94
C MET A 545 -19.91 14.18 29.26
N GLU A 546 -20.28 13.25 28.38
CA GLU A 546 -21.48 12.42 28.55
C GLU A 546 -21.25 11.21 29.47
N ARG A 547 -20.03 10.97 29.96
CA ARG A 547 -19.71 9.78 30.75
C ARG A 547 -20.69 9.54 31.90
N LYS A 548 -20.92 10.56 32.73
CA LYS A 548 -21.80 10.45 33.88
C LYS A 548 -23.26 10.14 33.46
N ASN A 549 -23.73 10.74 32.38
CA ASN A 549 -25.07 10.52 31.86
C ASN A 549 -25.25 9.10 31.34
N LEU A 550 -24.21 8.57 30.64
CA LEU A 550 -24.23 7.21 30.11
C LEU A 550 -24.13 6.16 31.23
N GLU A 551 -23.31 6.37 32.24
CA GLU A 551 -23.20 5.51 33.43
C GLU A 551 -24.57 5.47 34.18
N ALA A 552 -25.22 6.63 34.38
CA ALA A 552 -26.56 6.70 34.98
C ALA A 552 -27.64 6.00 34.12
N GLN A 553 -27.52 6.03 32.81
CA GLN A 553 -28.41 5.27 31.90
C GLN A 553 -28.23 3.76 32.08
N VAL A 554 -26.99 3.28 32.14
CA VAL A 554 -26.65 1.87 32.37
C VAL A 554 -27.21 1.38 33.71
N GLU A 555 -27.05 2.17 34.77
CA GLU A 555 -27.58 1.86 36.11
C GLU A 555 -29.11 1.79 36.09
N ARG A 556 -29.79 2.80 35.50
CA ARG A 556 -31.27 2.85 35.38
C ARG A 556 -31.84 1.63 34.63
N LEU A 557 -31.12 1.12 33.63
CA LEU A 557 -31.51 -0.04 32.84
C LEU A 557 -31.11 -1.38 33.49
N GLY A 558 -30.39 -1.34 34.62
CA GLY A 558 -29.94 -2.56 35.32
C GLY A 558 -28.83 -3.32 34.55
N LEU A 559 -27.99 -2.62 33.78
CA LEU A 559 -26.99 -3.19 32.89
C LEU A 559 -25.55 -3.11 33.46
N THR A 560 -25.38 -2.75 34.73
CA THR A 560 -24.08 -2.47 35.35
C THR A 560 -23.07 -3.62 35.17
N ASP A 561 -23.52 -4.86 35.30
CA ASP A 561 -22.68 -6.05 35.15
C ASP A 561 -22.40 -6.45 33.68
N LYS A 562 -23.06 -5.80 32.72
CA LYS A 562 -22.99 -6.12 31.29
C LYS A 562 -22.33 -5.02 30.45
N VAL A 563 -22.14 -3.83 30.99
CA VAL A 563 -21.52 -2.69 30.29
C VAL A 563 -20.22 -2.27 30.98
N THR A 564 -19.14 -2.24 30.25
CA THR A 564 -17.81 -1.84 30.74
C THR A 564 -17.36 -0.55 30.09
N PHE A 565 -17.09 0.49 30.87
CA PHE A 565 -16.46 1.73 30.42
C PHE A 565 -14.95 1.69 30.71
N LEU A 566 -14.14 1.56 29.66
CA LEU A 566 -12.67 1.48 29.77
C LEU A 566 -11.98 2.83 29.97
N GLY A 567 -12.72 3.95 29.75
CA GLY A 567 -12.09 5.26 29.72
C GLY A 567 -11.21 5.45 28.47
N LYS A 568 -10.36 6.47 28.50
CA LYS A 568 -9.41 6.72 27.42
C LYS A 568 -8.30 5.70 27.45
N ILE A 569 -8.20 4.86 26.41
CA ILE A 569 -7.14 3.86 26.24
C ILE A 569 -6.03 4.41 25.33
N PRO A 570 -4.77 3.95 25.50
CA PRO A 570 -3.67 4.27 24.59
C PRO A 570 -3.96 3.77 23.16
N ASN A 571 -3.52 4.52 22.15
CA ASN A 571 -3.71 4.13 20.74
C ASN A 571 -3.04 2.77 20.41
N SER A 572 -2.00 2.36 21.16
CA SER A 572 -1.37 1.05 21.03
C SER A 572 -2.29 -0.12 21.39
N GLU A 573 -3.28 0.09 22.26
CA GLU A 573 -4.20 -0.94 22.77
C GLU A 573 -5.51 -1.01 21.95
N VAL A 574 -5.80 0.01 21.11
CA VAL A 574 -7.05 0.08 20.33
C VAL A 574 -7.16 -1.09 19.37
N ALA A 575 -6.07 -1.47 18.70
CA ALA A 575 -6.09 -2.56 17.72
C ALA A 575 -6.43 -3.90 18.36
N GLU A 576 -5.83 -4.20 19.54
CA GLU A 576 -6.14 -5.41 20.30
C GLU A 576 -7.60 -5.43 20.77
N LEU A 577 -8.09 -4.30 21.29
CA LEU A 577 -9.49 -4.20 21.71
C LEU A 577 -10.46 -4.44 20.54
N LEU A 578 -10.23 -3.77 19.40
CA LEU A 578 -11.09 -3.93 18.21
C LEU A 578 -11.07 -5.36 17.70
N SER A 579 -9.91 -5.99 17.58
CA SER A 579 -9.80 -7.36 17.05
C SER A 579 -10.49 -8.43 17.90
N ARG A 580 -10.72 -8.14 19.18
CA ARG A 580 -11.45 -9.02 20.10
C ARG A 580 -12.97 -8.86 20.05
N MET A 581 -13.49 -7.79 19.44
CA MET A 581 -14.94 -7.58 19.31
C MET A 581 -15.56 -8.60 18.35
N ASP A 582 -16.82 -8.93 18.59
CA ASP A 582 -17.65 -9.71 17.67
C ASP A 582 -18.48 -8.82 16.76
N VAL A 583 -18.86 -7.64 17.24
CA VAL A 583 -19.53 -6.59 16.47
C VAL A 583 -19.04 -5.23 16.96
N TYR A 584 -18.56 -4.40 16.04
CA TYR A 584 -18.29 -2.99 16.32
C TYR A 584 -19.51 -2.14 16.01
N VAL A 585 -19.86 -1.20 16.89
CA VAL A 585 -21.06 -0.36 16.73
C VAL A 585 -20.72 1.12 16.86
N ALA A 586 -21.22 1.95 15.90
CA ALA A 586 -21.08 3.40 15.95
C ALA A 586 -22.35 4.10 15.41
N LEU A 587 -23.14 4.68 16.29
CA LEU A 587 -24.47 5.25 15.99
C LEU A 587 -24.47 6.80 16.00
N SER A 588 -23.48 7.41 15.34
CA SER A 588 -23.36 8.87 15.27
C SER A 588 -24.62 9.54 14.76
N ARG A 589 -25.03 10.62 15.45
CA ARG A 589 -26.28 11.35 15.21
C ARG A 589 -26.21 12.41 14.12
N SER A 590 -25.02 12.88 13.81
CA SER A 590 -24.82 13.99 12.88
C SER A 590 -23.86 13.64 11.77
N ASN A 591 -23.88 14.42 10.69
CA ASN A 591 -22.91 14.34 9.60
C ASN A 591 -21.51 14.83 9.99
N SER A 592 -21.26 15.10 11.30
CA SER A 592 -19.91 15.38 11.81
C SER A 592 -18.95 14.19 11.75
N GLU A 593 -19.46 12.98 11.50
CA GLU A 593 -18.64 11.82 11.14
C GLU A 593 -18.17 11.97 9.70
N SER A 594 -16.99 12.53 9.54
CA SER A 594 -16.44 12.88 8.22
C SER A 594 -15.83 11.72 7.44
N PHE A 595 -15.40 10.67 8.15
CA PHE A 595 -14.77 9.50 7.53
C PHE A 595 -15.07 8.18 8.27
N GLY A 596 -15.20 8.22 9.61
CA GLY A 596 -15.44 7.01 10.38
C GLY A 596 -14.20 6.15 10.62
N VAL A 597 -13.07 6.78 10.99
CA VAL A 597 -11.77 6.10 11.18
C VAL A 597 -11.90 4.81 12.00
N ALA A 598 -12.58 4.85 13.17
CA ALA A 598 -12.70 3.69 14.04
C ALA A 598 -13.52 2.53 13.42
N ALA A 599 -14.49 2.82 12.55
CA ALA A 599 -15.21 1.79 11.80
C ALA A 599 -14.30 1.13 10.74
N VAL A 600 -13.46 1.92 10.06
CA VAL A 600 -12.47 1.40 9.10
C VAL A 600 -11.40 0.59 9.83
N GLU A 601 -10.96 1.00 11.02
CA GLU A 601 -10.04 0.24 11.87
C GLU A 601 -10.66 -1.09 12.34
N ALA A 602 -11.94 -1.11 12.73
CA ALA A 602 -12.66 -2.33 13.08
C ALA A 602 -12.79 -3.28 11.89
N MET A 603 -13.18 -2.76 10.71
CA MET A 603 -13.19 -3.56 9.47
C MET A 603 -11.79 -4.09 9.12
N SER A 604 -10.72 -3.31 9.36
CA SER A 604 -9.35 -3.77 9.17
C SER A 604 -9.01 -4.95 10.08
N CYS A 605 -9.56 -4.99 11.29
CA CYS A 605 -9.44 -6.13 12.22
C CYS A 605 -10.35 -7.31 11.87
N GLY A 606 -11.05 -7.30 10.73
CA GLY A 606 -11.98 -8.36 10.34
C GLY A 606 -13.26 -8.40 11.18
N VAL A 607 -13.65 -7.30 11.80
CA VAL A 607 -14.84 -7.20 12.66
C VAL A 607 -16.00 -6.59 11.87
N PRO A 608 -17.16 -7.24 11.80
CA PRO A 608 -18.34 -6.67 11.16
C PRO A 608 -18.82 -5.45 11.92
N VAL A 609 -19.35 -4.45 11.19
CA VAL A 609 -19.74 -3.17 11.77
C VAL A 609 -21.24 -2.93 11.66
N VAL A 610 -21.84 -2.30 12.68
CA VAL A 610 -23.19 -1.73 12.63
C VAL A 610 -23.07 -0.25 12.86
N VAL A 611 -23.40 0.56 11.84
CA VAL A 611 -23.20 2.01 11.89
C VAL A 611 -24.47 2.75 11.49
N SER A 612 -24.59 4.00 11.95
CA SER A 612 -25.70 4.86 11.50
C SER A 612 -25.50 5.34 10.06
N ASP A 613 -26.57 5.86 9.44
CA ASP A 613 -26.56 6.48 8.11
C ASP A 613 -25.91 7.87 8.08
N ALA A 614 -24.88 8.10 8.91
CA ALA A 614 -24.04 9.30 8.81
C ALA A 614 -23.21 9.24 7.53
N ASP A 615 -23.05 10.39 6.86
CA ASP A 615 -22.46 10.48 5.52
C ASP A 615 -21.06 9.81 5.42
N GLY A 616 -20.22 9.97 6.44
CA GLY A 616 -18.90 9.32 6.46
C GLY A 616 -18.97 7.81 6.54
N PHE A 617 -19.94 7.26 7.30
CA PHE A 617 -20.13 5.81 7.35
C PHE A 617 -20.72 5.25 6.05
N MET A 618 -21.67 5.99 5.45
CA MET A 618 -22.22 5.59 4.14
C MET A 618 -21.16 5.55 3.03
N GLU A 619 -20.07 6.33 3.16
CA GLU A 619 -18.97 6.33 2.21
C GLU A 619 -18.03 5.12 2.43
N VAL A 620 -17.73 4.78 3.69
CA VAL A 620 -16.66 3.82 3.98
C VAL A 620 -17.13 2.40 4.28
N VAL A 621 -18.41 2.20 4.62
CA VAL A 621 -18.97 0.90 4.95
C VAL A 621 -19.78 0.35 3.78
N PRO A 622 -19.32 -0.74 3.12
CA PRO A 622 -20.13 -1.46 2.12
C PRO A 622 -21.33 -2.13 2.81
N ASN A 623 -22.51 -1.48 2.75
CA ASN A 623 -23.73 -1.97 3.39
C ASN A 623 -24.04 -3.40 2.94
N GLU A 624 -24.44 -4.26 3.89
CA GLU A 624 -24.78 -5.67 3.72
C GLU A 624 -23.62 -6.57 3.26
N LYS A 625 -22.44 -5.99 2.97
CA LYS A 625 -21.24 -6.75 2.59
C LYS A 625 -20.20 -6.80 3.71
N ALA A 626 -19.93 -5.68 4.37
CA ALA A 626 -18.96 -5.59 5.47
C ALA A 626 -19.61 -5.27 6.83
N GLY A 627 -20.89 -5.01 6.84
CA GLY A 627 -21.70 -4.65 8.01
C GLY A 627 -23.04 -4.11 7.61
N PHE A 628 -23.71 -3.42 8.54
CA PHE A 628 -25.03 -2.84 8.31
C PHE A 628 -25.05 -1.34 8.59
N ILE A 629 -25.75 -0.62 7.74
CA ILE A 629 -26.09 0.80 7.96
C ILE A 629 -27.54 0.87 8.43
N VAL A 630 -27.77 1.52 9.57
CA VAL A 630 -29.09 1.68 10.19
C VAL A 630 -29.46 3.16 10.30
N PRO A 631 -30.76 3.49 10.41
CA PRO A 631 -31.19 4.88 10.60
C PRO A 631 -30.64 5.48 11.90
N ARG A 632 -30.28 6.77 11.87
CA ARG A 632 -29.84 7.52 13.07
C ARG A 632 -30.93 7.53 14.14
N ASN A 633 -30.51 7.50 15.40
CA ASN A 633 -31.37 7.49 16.58
C ASN A 633 -32.40 6.34 16.62
N ASP A 634 -32.12 5.25 15.90
CA ASP A 634 -32.97 4.07 15.87
C ASP A 634 -32.29 2.89 16.59
N ALA A 635 -32.48 2.84 17.92
CA ALA A 635 -31.97 1.77 18.76
C ALA A 635 -32.50 0.39 18.36
N ARG A 636 -33.77 0.34 17.89
CA ARG A 636 -34.44 -0.91 17.49
C ARG A 636 -33.82 -1.50 16.22
N ALA A 637 -33.60 -0.67 15.20
CA ALA A 637 -32.95 -1.09 13.98
C ALA A 637 -31.50 -1.57 14.25
N ALA A 638 -30.78 -0.85 15.12
CA ALA A 638 -29.44 -1.25 15.54
C ALA A 638 -29.45 -2.61 16.27
N ALA A 639 -30.35 -2.78 17.27
CA ALA A 639 -30.51 -4.03 18.01
C ALA A 639 -30.81 -5.20 17.08
N THR A 640 -31.71 -5.04 16.11
CA THR A 640 -32.04 -6.09 15.13
C THR A 640 -30.82 -6.57 14.35
N LYS A 641 -29.99 -5.62 13.85
CA LYS A 641 -28.79 -5.97 13.07
C LYS A 641 -27.67 -6.55 13.94
N ILE A 642 -27.50 -6.07 15.15
CA ILE A 642 -26.58 -6.62 16.14
C ILE A 642 -26.97 -8.07 16.46
N THR A 643 -28.24 -8.32 16.84
CA THR A 643 -28.75 -9.67 17.13
C THR A 643 -28.57 -10.61 15.94
N TYR A 644 -28.84 -10.13 14.73
CA TYR A 644 -28.63 -10.91 13.51
C TYR A 644 -27.18 -11.39 13.38
N LEU A 645 -26.18 -10.48 13.58
CA LEU A 645 -24.76 -10.85 13.51
C LEU A 645 -24.33 -11.80 14.64
N LEU A 646 -24.84 -11.60 15.86
CA LEU A 646 -24.52 -12.46 17.00
C LEU A 646 -25.05 -13.90 16.83
N ASN A 647 -26.23 -14.06 16.21
CA ASN A 647 -26.87 -15.34 15.99
C ASN A 647 -26.41 -16.04 14.70
N ASN A 648 -25.78 -15.33 13.76
CA ASN A 648 -25.31 -15.86 12.47
C ASN A 648 -23.80 -15.68 12.34
N ARG A 649 -23.04 -16.49 13.06
CA ARG A 649 -21.57 -16.38 13.17
C ARG A 649 -20.83 -16.50 11.83
N GLU A 650 -21.28 -17.36 10.95
CA GLU A 650 -20.71 -17.51 9.61
C GLU A 650 -20.87 -16.21 8.80
N VAL A 651 -22.07 -15.61 8.83
CA VAL A 651 -22.34 -14.33 8.17
C VAL A 651 -21.48 -13.21 8.78
N ALA A 652 -21.37 -13.16 10.11
CA ALA A 652 -20.56 -12.16 10.80
C ALA A 652 -19.08 -12.27 10.40
N THR A 653 -18.55 -13.51 10.34
CA THR A 653 -17.18 -13.77 9.91
C THR A 653 -16.97 -13.37 8.45
N GLN A 654 -17.90 -13.76 7.56
CA GLN A 654 -17.83 -13.37 6.15
C GLN A 654 -17.87 -11.85 5.95
N MET A 655 -18.75 -11.14 6.68
CA MET A 655 -18.81 -9.67 6.63
C MET A 655 -17.54 -9.03 7.16
N GLY A 656 -16.98 -9.55 8.25
CA GLY A 656 -15.70 -9.08 8.78
C GLY A 656 -14.57 -9.22 7.76
N ASN A 657 -14.46 -10.40 7.11
CA ASN A 657 -13.47 -10.65 6.06
C ASN A 657 -13.65 -9.71 4.86
N ASN A 658 -14.88 -9.52 4.40
CA ASN A 658 -15.19 -8.57 3.32
C ASN A 658 -14.81 -7.14 3.70
N GLY A 659 -15.04 -6.75 4.97
CA GLY A 659 -14.65 -5.46 5.51
C GLY A 659 -13.14 -5.25 5.45
N ARG A 660 -12.37 -6.26 5.86
CA ARG A 660 -10.91 -6.22 5.77
C ARG A 660 -10.41 -6.09 4.33
N VAL A 661 -10.93 -6.90 3.42
CA VAL A 661 -10.59 -6.82 1.99
C VAL A 661 -10.90 -5.41 1.45
N HIS A 662 -12.05 -4.86 1.80
CA HIS A 662 -12.41 -3.50 1.40
C HIS A 662 -11.43 -2.44 1.91
N VAL A 663 -10.97 -2.55 3.17
CA VAL A 663 -9.98 -1.63 3.75
C VAL A 663 -8.61 -1.78 3.07
N LEU A 664 -8.15 -3.01 2.84
CA LEU A 664 -6.89 -3.29 2.16
C LEU A 664 -6.86 -2.69 0.74
N ASN A 665 -7.97 -2.71 0.02
CA ASN A 665 -8.04 -2.19 -1.33
C ASN A 665 -8.18 -0.66 -1.41
N ASN A 666 -8.77 0.00 -0.37
CA ASN A 666 -9.17 1.40 -0.51
C ASN A 666 -8.59 2.34 0.55
N TYR A 667 -8.22 1.84 1.73
CA TYR A 667 -7.91 2.67 2.90
C TYR A 667 -6.61 2.30 3.61
N MET A 668 -5.68 1.62 2.95
CA MET A 668 -4.33 1.41 3.51
C MET A 668 -3.62 2.74 3.72
N TRP A 669 -2.88 2.85 4.82
CA TRP A 669 -2.13 4.06 5.14
C TRP A 669 -1.16 4.47 4.02
N GLU A 670 -0.48 3.52 3.41
CA GLU A 670 0.48 3.74 2.33
C GLU A 670 -0.18 4.39 1.11
N ILE A 671 -1.39 3.97 0.74
CA ILE A 671 -2.16 4.56 -0.37
C ILE A 671 -2.47 6.04 -0.08
N SER A 672 -2.87 6.34 1.16
CA SER A 672 -3.16 7.72 1.58
C SER A 672 -1.90 8.59 1.58
N VAL A 673 -0.77 8.05 2.04
CA VAL A 673 0.52 8.74 2.00
C VAL A 673 0.97 8.98 0.56
N ASP A 674 0.88 8.00 -0.32
CA ASP A 674 1.26 8.15 -1.72
C ASP A 674 0.40 9.20 -2.44
N THR A 675 -0.92 9.19 -2.18
CA THR A 675 -1.84 10.23 -2.68
C THR A 675 -1.41 11.61 -2.22
N MET A 676 -1.03 11.77 -0.94
CA MET A 676 -0.54 13.05 -0.42
C MET A 676 0.79 13.46 -1.06
N MET A 677 1.72 12.51 -1.28
CA MET A 677 2.99 12.80 -1.97
C MET A 677 2.74 13.28 -3.41
N ASP A 678 1.74 12.73 -4.09
CA ASP A 678 1.37 13.19 -5.42
C ASP A 678 0.73 14.59 -5.40
N VAL A 679 -0.06 14.92 -4.37
CA VAL A 679 -0.54 16.30 -4.17
C VAL A 679 0.64 17.26 -4.00
N TYR A 680 1.65 16.92 -3.19
CA TYR A 680 2.85 17.77 -3.05
C TYR A 680 3.58 17.93 -4.38
N LYS A 681 3.78 16.86 -5.15
CA LYS A 681 4.41 16.93 -6.49
C LYS A 681 3.66 17.84 -7.47
N MET A 682 2.32 17.76 -7.45
CA MET A 682 1.47 18.58 -8.33
C MET A 682 1.37 20.05 -7.90
N THR A 683 1.74 20.36 -6.67
CA THR A 683 1.58 21.71 -6.08
C THR A 683 2.90 22.51 -6.11
N ILE A 684 4.03 21.85 -5.99
CA ILE A 684 5.40 22.39 -6.01
C ILE A 684 5.98 22.33 -7.42
#